data_31ce8d19141dc93109e7263e76f7ca5e
#
_entry.id   31ce8d19141dc93109e7263e76f7ca5e
#
_cell.length_a   1.000
_cell.length_b   1.000
_cell.length_c   1.000
_cell.angle_alpha   90.00
_cell.angle_beta   90.00
_cell.angle_gamma   90.00
#
_symmetry.space_group_name_H-M   'P 1'
#
loop_
_entity.id
_entity.type
_entity.pdbx_description
1 polymer ?
#
loop_
_entity_poly.entity_id
_entity_poly.type
_entity_poly.pdbx_seq_one_letter_code
_entity_poly.pdbx_strand_id
1 'polypeptide(L)'
;MKKVLFFLLLANNALAQTDSVSVKTDSNNVIFKDEVIVNATRATENAPTAYQFISKKELNKNNLGQDLPFLLDNTASVVTTSDAGAGIGYTGIRIRGSDATRVNVTLNGIPVNDAESQGVFWVNTPDLVSSAQSIQIQRGVGSSTNGGSAFGGSLSVQTQTPSATPFGEASVSVGSFKTFRANAKAGTGLIKKHFFLEGSGSWIVSDGYVDRAASNLQSWFFQTGYSSEKTLLKLLYFGGREKTYQSWYGVWEDSLKTNRTYNVAGTDYGYKNPPYPNQTDNYGQDYLQLLLARQLPAHLHLNAGLFATLGRGYYEEYKAGTNIQNYFDYLPAAYTDLVRQLWLRNVFYGGNFALNYAHSGVDATFGGFFGQYRGKHFGKVIWAQDVAVDKDKHYYDGSSVKNDFNIYARVNYEALDIVNFYLDVQYRYVGYNTSGTDNNQQVYDVKKNWHFFNPKAGLLIKIDAKHHVYASYALGNREPNRDDVLQAYFSSRTVKPEMMDDVEAGYKFLHPKFPFGANFYFMNYNNQLVLTGRLTDVGNPIKENVKKSFRTGIELNGSFHFARKGNKYEKIVPRDVFSINYSFTYSFNKIKSFSEYIYTYDENYERVDTLTQVITHKNTDIAFSPSIIASLELVARPVKGLSIGLQNKAVSKQYLDNTSNEHRKLKPFYYSNLNVAYTLPLNKYGKEITLKVLFNNIFNHLYESNGYTFSERYAFDDGSGTLQTDGPYTYNYYYPQAGFNFLTGVNVRF
;
A
#
# COMPACT_ATOMS: atom_id res chain seq x y z
N MET A 1 18.61 8.03 -51.09
CA MET A 1 18.88 9.21 -51.95
C MET A 1 17.67 10.14 -51.90
N LYS A 2 17.92 11.36 -51.33
CA LYS A 2 17.28 12.63 -51.60
C LYS A 2 15.77 12.82 -51.47
N LYS A 3 15.45 13.74 -50.52
CA LYS A 3 14.37 14.70 -50.45
C LYS A 3 13.17 14.33 -49.60
N VAL A 4 13.11 14.85 -48.38
CA VAL A 4 12.06 15.74 -47.93
C VAL A 4 12.73 16.72 -46.93
N LEU A 5 12.87 17.94 -47.33
CA LEU A 5 13.25 19.11 -46.53
C LEU A 5 12.21 20.19 -46.83
N PHE A 6 11.84 20.98 -45.81
CA PHE A 6 11.18 22.26 -45.87
C PHE A 6 9.64 22.32 -45.97
N PHE A 7 9.04 22.66 -44.85
CA PHE A 7 8.09 23.81 -44.79
C PHE A 7 8.26 24.52 -43.45
N LEU A 8 8.96 25.60 -43.48
CA LEU A 8 8.97 26.68 -42.50
C LEU A 8 8.34 27.90 -43.16
N LEU A 9 7.61 28.67 -42.34
CA LEU A 9 7.29 30.11 -42.47
C LEU A 9 5.84 30.50 -42.85
N LEU A 10 5.36 31.34 -41.94
CA LEU A 10 4.43 32.46 -42.07
C LEU A 10 2.95 32.18 -41.71
N ALA A 11 2.58 32.58 -40.48
CA ALA A 11 1.38 33.36 -40.28
C ALA A 11 1.51 34.25 -39.03
N ASN A 12 1.40 35.55 -39.25
CA ASN A 12 1.38 36.64 -38.28
C ASN A 12 0.12 36.70 -37.46
N ASN A 13 0.26 37.05 -36.19
CA ASN A 13 -0.59 37.89 -35.36
C ASN A 13 -2.12 37.86 -35.56
N ALA A 14 -2.82 37.22 -34.64
CA ALA A 14 -4.09 37.69 -34.17
C ALA A 14 -4.12 37.55 -32.62
N LEU A 15 -4.00 38.69 -31.96
CA LEU A 15 -4.27 38.88 -30.54
C LEU A 15 -5.77 38.60 -30.31
N ALA A 16 -6.08 37.48 -29.73
CA ALA A 16 -7.35 37.26 -29.05
C ALA A 16 -7.05 37.12 -27.57
N GLN A 17 -7.35 38.15 -26.81
CA GLN A 17 -7.50 38.08 -25.36
C GLN A 17 -8.58 37.08 -25.05
N THR A 18 -8.21 35.91 -24.58
CA THR A 18 -9.13 35.03 -23.87
C THR A 18 -8.99 35.30 -22.39
N ASP A 19 -9.99 35.91 -21.80
CA ASP A 19 -10.14 36.07 -20.37
C ASP A 19 -10.06 34.69 -19.71
N SER A 20 -8.91 34.42 -19.09
CA SER A 20 -8.77 33.36 -18.10
C SER A 20 -9.70 33.71 -16.94
N VAL A 21 -10.68 32.88 -16.69
CA VAL A 21 -11.50 32.95 -15.47
C VAL A 21 -10.57 32.68 -14.29
N SER A 22 -9.94 33.72 -13.79
CA SER A 22 -9.27 33.72 -12.52
C SER A 22 -10.34 33.60 -11.43
N VAL A 23 -10.37 32.47 -10.75
CA VAL A 23 -11.03 32.39 -9.46
C VAL A 23 -10.36 33.42 -8.56
N LYS A 24 -11.04 34.54 -8.30
CA LYS A 24 -10.61 35.51 -7.29
C LYS A 24 -10.64 34.79 -5.94
N THR A 25 -9.51 34.30 -5.49
CA THR A 25 -9.24 33.95 -4.10
C THR A 25 -8.90 35.24 -3.37
N ASP A 26 -9.47 35.40 -2.19
CA ASP A 26 -9.24 36.54 -1.29
C ASP A 26 -7.74 36.84 -1.16
N SER A 27 -7.38 38.08 -1.43
CA SER A 27 -6.01 38.59 -1.55
C SER A 27 -5.22 38.69 -0.24
N ASN A 28 -5.63 38.02 0.84
CA ASN A 28 -4.95 37.99 2.14
C ASN A 28 -4.41 36.62 2.55
N ASN A 29 -4.59 35.58 1.75
CA ASN A 29 -3.99 34.27 2.02
C ASN A 29 -2.74 34.12 1.16
N VAL A 30 -1.59 34.11 1.80
CA VAL A 30 -0.33 33.65 1.19
C VAL A 30 -0.55 32.19 0.81
N ILE A 31 -0.87 31.93 -0.47
CA ILE A 31 -0.99 30.59 -1.02
C ILE A 31 0.44 30.06 -1.07
N PHE A 32 0.80 29.21 -0.13
CA PHE A 32 2.03 28.43 -0.26
C PHE A 32 1.91 27.62 -1.55
N LYS A 33 2.92 27.70 -2.40
CA LYS A 33 2.97 26.92 -3.63
C LYS A 33 3.25 25.44 -3.33
N ASP A 34 2.32 24.78 -2.66
CA ASP A 34 2.28 23.31 -2.55
C ASP A 34 2.28 22.65 -3.93
N GLU A 35 1.72 23.29 -4.92
CA GLU A 35 1.71 22.82 -6.31
C GLU A 35 3.11 22.45 -6.83
N VAL A 36 4.18 23.10 -6.39
CA VAL A 36 5.53 22.83 -6.91
C VAL A 36 6.06 21.46 -6.46
N ILE A 37 5.88 21.08 -5.19
CA ILE A 37 6.30 19.75 -4.70
C ILE A 37 5.39 18.67 -5.27
N VAL A 38 4.10 18.94 -5.33
CA VAL A 38 3.06 18.00 -5.77
C VAL A 38 3.22 17.68 -7.26
N ASN A 39 3.40 18.70 -8.11
CA ASN A 39 3.48 18.51 -9.56
C ASN A 39 4.78 17.80 -10.00
N ALA A 40 5.86 17.92 -9.23
CA ALA A 40 7.11 17.24 -9.54
C ALA A 40 7.03 15.72 -9.45
N THR A 41 6.21 15.19 -8.53
CA THR A 41 6.20 13.76 -8.17
C THR A 41 4.89 13.05 -8.52
N ARG A 42 3.87 13.76 -9.02
CA ARG A 42 2.53 13.23 -9.27
C ARG A 42 2.12 13.37 -10.74
N ALA A 43 1.14 12.55 -11.13
CA ALA A 43 0.47 12.71 -12.42
C ALA A 43 -0.41 13.97 -12.41
N THR A 44 -0.36 14.75 -13.47
CA THR A 44 -1.19 15.93 -13.73
C THR A 44 -2.35 15.58 -14.65
N GLU A 45 -3.28 16.51 -14.89
CA GLU A 45 -4.40 16.32 -15.83
C GLU A 45 -3.93 15.97 -17.24
N ASN A 46 -2.76 16.51 -17.65
CA ASN A 46 -2.16 16.27 -18.95
C ASN A 46 -1.38 14.95 -19.02
N ALA A 47 -1.27 14.17 -17.93
CA ALA A 47 -0.59 12.89 -17.95
C ALA A 47 -1.49 11.80 -18.57
N PRO A 48 -0.98 11.03 -19.56
CA PRO A 48 -1.71 9.93 -20.20
C PRO A 48 -1.70 8.67 -19.32
N THR A 49 -2.28 8.74 -18.13
CA THR A 49 -2.28 7.65 -17.16
C THR A 49 -3.57 7.63 -16.33
N ALA A 50 -3.91 6.45 -15.82
CA ALA A 50 -5.03 6.26 -14.91
C ALA A 50 -4.64 6.61 -13.47
N TYR A 51 -5.18 7.67 -12.91
CA TYR A 51 -4.98 8.05 -11.52
C TYR A 51 -6.26 8.52 -10.84
N GLN A 52 -6.24 8.51 -9.52
CA GLN A 52 -7.29 9.07 -8.65
C GLN A 52 -6.65 9.93 -7.57
N PHE A 53 -7.25 11.09 -7.32
CA PHE A 53 -6.84 12.02 -6.28
C PHE A 53 -7.86 11.98 -5.14
N ILE A 54 -7.38 11.86 -3.89
CA ILE A 54 -8.19 11.85 -2.69
C ILE A 54 -7.73 13.00 -1.80
N SER A 55 -8.63 13.93 -1.56
CA SER A 55 -8.36 15.14 -0.79
C SER A 55 -8.38 14.88 0.72
N LYS A 56 -7.77 15.78 1.51
CA LYS A 56 -7.84 15.78 2.98
C LYS A 56 -9.29 15.71 3.49
N LYS A 57 -10.21 16.39 2.83
CA LYS A 57 -11.63 16.40 3.20
C LYS A 57 -12.25 15.00 3.06
N GLU A 58 -11.94 14.29 2.00
CA GLU A 58 -12.42 12.92 1.75
C GLU A 58 -11.77 11.95 2.74
N LEU A 59 -10.47 12.04 2.96
CA LEU A 59 -9.76 11.23 3.95
C LEU A 59 -10.33 11.42 5.36
N ASN A 60 -10.51 12.66 5.78
CA ASN A 60 -11.03 12.98 7.11
C ASN A 60 -12.50 12.61 7.30
N LYS A 61 -13.29 12.48 6.22
CA LYS A 61 -14.71 12.12 6.30
C LYS A 61 -14.90 10.79 7.04
N ASN A 62 -14.08 9.80 6.73
CA ASN A 62 -14.22 8.43 7.22
C ASN A 62 -13.14 8.02 8.25
N ASN A 63 -12.17 8.89 8.54
CA ASN A 63 -11.11 8.53 9.50
C ASN A 63 -11.64 8.54 10.94
N LEU A 64 -11.78 7.33 11.51
CA LEU A 64 -12.11 7.05 12.91
C LEU A 64 -11.07 6.13 13.58
N GLY A 65 -9.93 5.87 12.90
CA GLY A 65 -8.83 5.04 13.38
C GLY A 65 -8.54 3.80 12.54
N GLN A 66 -9.30 3.58 11.46
CA GLN A 66 -8.98 2.53 10.51
C GLN A 66 -7.67 2.83 9.78
N ASP A 67 -6.96 1.78 9.38
CA ASP A 67 -5.74 1.89 8.60
C ASP A 67 -6.01 2.46 7.20
N LEU A 68 -4.98 3.06 6.61
CA LEU A 68 -5.08 3.73 5.32
C LEU A 68 -5.73 2.89 4.21
N PRO A 69 -5.45 1.57 4.02
CA PRO A 69 -6.11 0.76 3.00
C PRO A 69 -7.63 0.88 3.01
N PHE A 70 -8.27 0.84 4.18
CA PHE A 70 -9.73 0.89 4.33
C PHE A 70 -10.33 2.25 3.93
N LEU A 71 -9.56 3.33 4.02
CA LEU A 71 -9.98 4.64 3.56
C LEU A 71 -9.87 4.81 2.04
N LEU A 72 -9.14 3.91 1.36
CA LEU A 72 -8.95 3.88 -0.09
C LEU A 72 -9.84 2.87 -0.80
N ASP A 73 -10.66 2.13 -0.08
CA ASP A 73 -11.39 0.96 -0.58
C ASP A 73 -12.40 1.28 -1.72
N ASN A 74 -12.89 2.52 -1.82
CA ASN A 74 -13.76 2.97 -2.91
C ASN A 74 -13.04 3.22 -4.25
N THR A 75 -11.71 3.14 -4.26
CA THR A 75 -10.91 3.33 -5.47
C THR A 75 -11.12 2.18 -6.45
N ALA A 76 -11.14 2.47 -7.75
CA ALA A 76 -11.24 1.45 -8.79
C ALA A 76 -10.09 0.43 -8.69
N SER A 77 -10.40 -0.84 -8.90
CA SER A 77 -9.46 -1.97 -8.87
C SER A 77 -8.77 -2.22 -7.52
N VAL A 78 -9.25 -1.62 -6.44
CA VAL A 78 -8.70 -1.80 -5.08
C VAL A 78 -9.48 -2.88 -4.33
N VAL A 79 -8.75 -3.76 -3.65
CA VAL A 79 -9.27 -4.73 -2.67
C VAL A 79 -8.43 -4.62 -1.41
N THR A 80 -9.09 -4.55 -0.26
CA THR A 80 -8.45 -4.40 1.06
C THR A 80 -8.58 -5.68 1.88
N THR A 81 -7.63 -5.93 2.76
CA THR A 81 -7.60 -7.10 3.64
C THR A 81 -7.28 -6.69 5.08
N SER A 82 -7.75 -7.46 6.05
CA SER A 82 -7.41 -7.28 7.47
C SER A 82 -7.27 -8.64 8.15
N ASP A 83 -6.13 -8.89 8.78
CA ASP A 83 -5.86 -10.14 9.46
C ASP A 83 -6.63 -10.22 10.79
N ALA A 84 -6.72 -9.08 11.50
CA ALA A 84 -7.55 -8.94 12.72
C ALA A 84 -9.05 -8.82 12.41
N GLY A 85 -9.46 -8.71 11.14
CA GLY A 85 -10.84 -8.71 10.67
C GLY A 85 -11.65 -7.45 10.92
N ALA A 86 -11.05 -6.35 11.44
CA ALA A 86 -11.75 -5.11 11.81
C ALA A 86 -11.13 -3.84 11.20
N GLY A 87 -10.16 -3.96 10.29
CA GLY A 87 -9.54 -2.83 9.59
C GLY A 87 -8.55 -2.01 10.42
N ILE A 88 -8.07 -2.56 11.54
CA ILE A 88 -7.02 -2.00 12.41
C ILE A 88 -6.02 -3.13 12.68
N GLY A 89 -4.73 -2.83 12.66
CA GLY A 89 -3.65 -3.78 12.84
C GLY A 89 -3.00 -4.16 11.51
N TYR A 90 -2.80 -5.45 11.25
CA TYR A 90 -2.27 -5.91 9.96
C TYR A 90 -3.34 -5.82 8.87
N THR A 91 -3.14 -4.87 7.98
CA THR A 91 -4.03 -4.60 6.84
C THR A 91 -3.25 -4.55 5.54
N GLY A 92 -3.91 -4.90 4.45
CA GLY A 92 -3.30 -4.94 3.13
C GLY A 92 -4.14 -4.24 2.06
N ILE A 93 -3.48 -3.94 0.93
CA ILE A 93 -4.10 -3.37 -0.26
C ILE A 93 -3.60 -4.11 -1.50
N ARG A 94 -4.51 -4.42 -2.43
CA ARG A 94 -4.19 -4.91 -3.77
C ARG A 94 -4.77 -3.96 -4.81
N ILE A 95 -4.00 -3.69 -5.87
CA ILE A 95 -4.41 -2.85 -6.99
C ILE A 95 -4.32 -3.66 -8.28
N ARG A 96 -5.42 -3.81 -9.03
CA ARG A 96 -5.51 -4.69 -10.20
C ARG A 96 -5.04 -6.12 -9.90
N GLY A 97 -5.27 -6.62 -8.68
CA GLY A 97 -4.80 -7.91 -8.18
C GLY A 97 -3.29 -7.98 -7.90
N SER A 98 -2.53 -6.92 -8.08
CA SER A 98 -1.13 -6.83 -7.64
C SER A 98 -1.05 -6.67 -6.14
N ASP A 99 -0.21 -7.46 -5.48
CA ASP A 99 -0.02 -7.44 -4.03
C ASP A 99 0.75 -6.19 -3.54
N ALA A 100 0.78 -5.99 -2.22
CA ALA A 100 1.41 -4.83 -1.58
C ALA A 100 2.90 -4.68 -1.92
N THR A 101 3.61 -5.77 -2.26
CA THR A 101 5.04 -5.70 -2.63
C THR A 101 5.27 -5.10 -4.02
N ARG A 102 4.20 -4.96 -4.83
CA ARG A 102 4.21 -4.34 -6.17
C ARG A 102 3.55 -2.97 -6.19
N VAL A 103 3.12 -2.47 -5.03
CA VAL A 103 2.54 -1.14 -4.86
C VAL A 103 3.58 -0.25 -4.16
N ASN A 104 4.09 0.72 -4.88
CA ASN A 104 5.01 1.69 -4.31
C ASN A 104 4.24 2.74 -3.50
N VAL A 105 4.71 3.03 -2.30
CA VAL A 105 4.16 4.08 -1.45
C VAL A 105 5.23 5.12 -1.19
N THR A 106 4.91 6.38 -1.48
CA THR A 106 5.80 7.50 -1.18
C THR A 106 5.15 8.49 -0.22
N LEU A 107 5.94 9.04 0.67
CA LEU A 107 5.56 10.17 1.50
C LEU A 107 6.41 11.38 1.10
N ASN A 108 5.77 12.41 0.56
CA ASN A 108 6.45 13.60 -0.01
C ASN A 108 7.48 13.24 -1.11
N GLY A 109 7.23 12.19 -1.91
CA GLY A 109 8.14 11.71 -2.95
C GLY A 109 9.30 10.83 -2.45
N ILE A 110 9.36 10.50 -1.16
CA ILE A 110 10.34 9.58 -0.56
C ILE A 110 9.68 8.23 -0.33
N PRO A 111 10.25 7.10 -0.82
CA PRO A 111 9.71 5.77 -0.61
C PRO A 111 9.63 5.39 0.87
N VAL A 112 8.51 4.79 1.29
CA VAL A 112 8.30 4.25 2.63
C VAL A 112 8.16 2.73 2.65
N ASN A 113 8.17 2.07 1.49
CA ASN A 113 8.27 0.62 1.42
C ASN A 113 9.57 0.15 2.08
N ASP A 114 9.51 -0.91 2.86
CA ASP A 114 10.70 -1.57 3.37
C ASP A 114 11.56 -2.06 2.20
N ALA A 115 12.87 -1.84 2.28
CA ALA A 115 13.76 -2.08 1.14
C ALA A 115 13.97 -3.57 0.86
N GLU A 116 13.83 -4.46 1.84
CA GLU A 116 14.01 -5.91 1.69
C GLU A 116 12.72 -6.63 1.36
N SER A 117 11.65 -6.43 2.15
CA SER A 117 10.34 -7.05 1.89
C SER A 117 9.59 -6.40 0.74
N GLN A 118 9.90 -5.13 0.42
CA GLN A 118 9.24 -4.28 -0.59
C GLN A 118 7.78 -3.95 -0.27
N GLY A 119 7.28 -4.33 0.89
CA GLY A 119 5.94 -4.03 1.38
C GLY A 119 5.88 -2.77 2.24
N VAL A 120 4.67 -2.34 2.55
CA VAL A 120 4.38 -1.34 3.58
C VAL A 120 3.55 -2.00 4.66
N PHE A 121 4.02 -1.93 5.89
CA PHE A 121 3.29 -2.36 7.07
C PHE A 121 2.61 -1.13 7.69
N TRP A 122 1.28 -1.02 7.51
CA TRP A 122 0.52 0.16 7.93
C TRP A 122 0.52 0.37 9.44
N VAL A 123 0.70 -0.69 10.20
CA VAL A 123 0.88 -0.67 11.66
C VAL A 123 2.10 0.15 12.10
N ASN A 124 3.11 0.30 11.24
CA ASN A 124 4.32 1.11 11.52
C ASN A 124 4.11 2.61 11.32
N THR A 125 2.99 3.00 10.67
CA THR A 125 2.59 4.39 10.46
C THR A 125 1.13 4.61 10.82
N PRO A 126 0.74 4.30 12.08
CA PRO A 126 -0.65 4.40 12.50
C PRO A 126 -1.18 5.83 12.32
N ASP A 127 -2.45 5.95 11.93
CA ASP A 127 -3.12 7.24 11.76
C ASP A 127 -2.39 8.25 10.82
N LEU A 128 -1.58 7.74 9.87
CA LEU A 128 -0.87 8.57 8.89
C LEU A 128 -1.80 9.56 8.19
N VAL A 129 -3.05 9.15 7.97
CA VAL A 129 -4.10 9.96 7.34
C VAL A 129 -4.35 11.29 8.07
N SER A 130 -4.26 11.31 9.39
CA SER A 130 -4.43 12.54 10.18
C SER A 130 -3.37 13.61 9.86
N SER A 131 -2.23 13.21 9.32
CA SER A 131 -1.15 14.10 8.89
C SER A 131 -1.06 14.26 7.37
N ALA A 132 -1.94 13.59 6.59
CA ALA A 132 -1.98 13.69 5.15
C ALA A 132 -2.80 14.90 4.66
N GLN A 133 -2.32 15.57 3.62
CA GLN A 133 -3.03 16.60 2.87
C GLN A 133 -3.84 15.99 1.72
N SER A 134 -3.25 14.99 1.06
CA SER A 134 -3.87 14.32 -0.07
C SER A 134 -3.13 13.02 -0.40
N ILE A 135 -3.81 12.14 -1.09
CA ILE A 135 -3.24 10.91 -1.65
C ILE A 135 -3.56 10.87 -3.13
N GLN A 136 -2.58 10.54 -3.95
CA GLN A 136 -2.80 10.17 -5.34
C GLN A 136 -2.49 8.69 -5.51
N ILE A 137 -3.43 7.97 -6.13
CA ILE A 137 -3.28 6.57 -6.50
C ILE A 137 -3.10 6.52 -8.01
N GLN A 138 -1.96 6.03 -8.48
CA GLN A 138 -1.74 5.70 -9.89
C GLN A 138 -1.81 4.18 -10.04
N ARG A 139 -2.47 3.70 -11.08
CA ARG A 139 -2.58 2.28 -11.39
C ARG A 139 -1.61 1.92 -12.52
N GLY A 140 -1.08 0.70 -12.54
CA GLY A 140 -0.05 0.27 -13.49
C GLY A 140 1.37 0.74 -13.11
N VAL A 141 2.26 0.84 -14.08
CA VAL A 141 3.69 1.18 -13.86
C VAL A 141 3.88 2.58 -13.27
N GLY A 142 2.98 3.51 -13.54
CA GLY A 142 3.10 4.89 -13.07
C GLY A 142 4.30 5.65 -13.66
N SER A 143 4.52 6.90 -13.20
CA SER A 143 5.66 7.72 -13.63
C SER A 143 6.95 7.36 -12.89
N SER A 144 8.10 7.64 -13.50
CA SER A 144 9.43 7.38 -12.92
C SER A 144 9.70 8.16 -11.63
N THR A 145 8.95 9.23 -11.38
CA THR A 145 9.00 10.01 -10.13
C THR A 145 8.50 9.24 -8.91
N ASN A 146 7.74 8.16 -9.10
CA ASN A 146 7.23 7.32 -8.02
C ASN A 146 8.26 6.33 -7.45
N GLY A 147 9.48 6.29 -7.99
CA GLY A 147 10.53 5.36 -7.56
C GLY A 147 10.46 3.99 -8.24
N GLY A 148 11.41 3.12 -7.87
CA GLY A 148 11.65 1.86 -8.58
C GLY A 148 10.64 0.74 -8.31
N SER A 149 9.85 0.84 -7.23
CA SER A 149 8.87 -0.19 -6.86
C SER A 149 7.47 0.04 -7.46
N ALA A 150 7.28 1.10 -8.26
CA ALA A 150 6.03 1.37 -8.96
C ALA A 150 5.86 0.40 -10.13
N PHE A 151 5.32 -0.78 -9.86
CA PHE A 151 5.16 -1.88 -10.82
C PHE A 151 3.69 -2.23 -11.07
N GLY A 152 2.89 -2.46 -10.00
CA GLY A 152 1.45 -2.74 -10.11
C GLY A 152 0.58 -1.52 -9.77
N GLY A 153 1.14 -0.54 -9.09
CA GLY A 153 0.50 0.71 -8.72
C GLY A 153 1.38 1.56 -7.82
N SER A 154 0.97 2.80 -7.58
CA SER A 154 1.65 3.67 -6.61
C SER A 154 0.67 4.53 -5.82
N LEU A 155 0.99 4.74 -4.53
CA LEU A 155 0.33 5.66 -3.63
C LEU A 155 1.29 6.79 -3.29
N SER A 156 0.98 8.00 -3.71
CA SER A 156 1.73 9.20 -3.34
C SER A 156 0.99 9.97 -2.26
N VAL A 157 1.48 9.87 -1.02
CA VAL A 157 0.95 10.58 0.14
C VAL A 157 1.69 11.90 0.28
N GLN A 158 0.95 13.00 0.37
CA GLN A 158 1.49 14.32 0.68
C GLN A 158 1.12 14.68 2.11
N THR A 159 2.10 15.08 2.91
CA THR A 159 1.85 15.60 4.25
C THR A 159 1.25 17.01 4.20
N GLN A 160 0.66 17.42 5.31
CA GLN A 160 -0.02 18.72 5.37
C GLN A 160 0.90 19.88 5.07
N THR A 161 0.32 20.86 4.35
CA THR A 161 0.88 22.20 4.22
C THR A 161 0.85 22.90 5.55
N PRO A 162 1.90 23.67 5.89
CA PRO A 162 1.88 24.52 7.07
C PRO A 162 0.69 25.47 7.08
N SER A 163 0.01 25.55 8.21
CA SER A 163 -1.12 26.49 8.39
C SER A 163 -0.62 27.94 8.42
N ALA A 164 -1.34 28.84 7.78
CA ALA A 164 -1.06 30.28 7.91
C ALA A 164 -1.44 30.84 9.29
N THR A 165 -2.45 30.26 9.93
CA THR A 165 -2.98 30.68 11.25
C THR A 165 -2.75 29.63 12.30
N PRO A 166 -2.59 30.02 13.59
CA PRO A 166 -2.56 29.06 14.69
C PRO A 166 -3.82 28.21 14.72
N PHE A 167 -3.68 26.94 15.11
CA PHE A 167 -4.81 26.02 15.24
C PHE A 167 -4.53 24.94 16.29
N GLY A 168 -5.60 24.41 16.84
CA GLY A 168 -5.64 23.20 17.63
C GLY A 168 -6.75 22.28 17.12
N GLU A 169 -6.52 20.99 17.16
CA GLU A 169 -7.49 19.97 16.78
C GLU A 169 -7.35 18.77 17.72
N ALA A 170 -8.47 18.27 18.23
CA ALA A 170 -8.52 17.06 19.03
C ALA A 170 -9.64 16.16 18.53
N SER A 171 -9.37 14.88 18.45
CA SER A 171 -10.37 13.89 18.07
C SER A 171 -10.28 12.65 18.96
N VAL A 172 -11.46 12.12 19.32
CA VAL A 172 -11.61 10.87 20.05
C VAL A 172 -12.62 10.02 19.32
N SER A 173 -12.34 8.73 19.15
CA SER A 173 -13.31 7.77 18.64
C SER A 173 -13.30 6.49 19.46
N VAL A 174 -14.47 5.83 19.51
CA VAL A 174 -14.71 4.55 20.19
C VAL A 174 -15.55 3.65 19.29
N GLY A 175 -15.52 2.35 19.53
CA GLY A 175 -16.37 1.46 18.77
C GLY A 175 -16.28 -0.01 19.16
N SER A 176 -16.77 -0.88 18.29
CA SER A 176 -16.75 -2.32 18.45
C SER A 176 -15.33 -2.83 18.70
N PHE A 177 -15.19 -4.00 19.29
CA PHE A 177 -13.91 -4.64 19.64
C PHE A 177 -13.05 -3.79 20.57
N LYS A 178 -13.69 -3.09 21.52
CA LYS A 178 -13.06 -2.14 22.44
C LYS A 178 -12.15 -1.12 21.73
N THR A 179 -12.47 -0.81 20.49
CA THR A 179 -11.68 0.16 19.74
C THR A 179 -11.74 1.53 20.39
N PHE A 180 -10.58 2.12 20.62
CA PHE A 180 -10.41 3.49 21.10
C PHE A 180 -9.31 4.17 20.28
N ARG A 181 -9.55 5.42 19.88
CA ARG A 181 -8.55 6.28 19.27
C ARG A 181 -8.61 7.67 19.89
N ALA A 182 -7.45 8.22 20.23
CA ALA A 182 -7.25 9.61 20.57
C ALA A 182 -6.20 10.23 19.64
N ASN A 183 -6.47 11.42 19.12
CA ASN A 183 -5.52 12.18 18.31
C ASN A 183 -5.59 13.65 18.74
N ALA A 184 -4.44 14.28 18.91
CA ALA A 184 -4.32 15.71 19.16
C ALA A 184 -3.30 16.30 18.19
N LYS A 185 -3.59 17.53 17.72
CA LYS A 185 -2.77 18.24 16.75
C LYS A 185 -2.80 19.73 17.03
N ALA A 186 -1.64 20.40 16.90
CA ALA A 186 -1.53 21.83 17.07
C ALA A 186 -0.48 22.41 16.13
N GLY A 187 -0.64 23.69 15.78
CA GLY A 187 0.31 24.43 14.96
C GLY A 187 0.32 25.91 15.32
N THR A 188 1.49 26.52 15.20
CA THR A 188 1.73 27.94 15.51
C THR A 188 1.16 28.91 14.48
N GLY A 189 0.80 28.40 13.28
CA GLY A 189 0.68 29.24 12.12
C GLY A 189 2.05 29.79 11.71
N LEU A 190 2.06 30.83 10.87
CA LEU A 190 3.28 31.46 10.43
C LEU A 190 3.81 32.49 11.43
N ILE A 191 4.91 32.17 12.08
CA ILE A 191 5.68 33.08 12.92
C ILE A 191 6.46 34.03 12.03
N LYS A 192 6.34 35.33 12.22
CA LYS A 192 6.99 36.37 11.39
C LYS A 192 6.77 36.16 9.88
N LYS A 193 5.60 35.61 9.49
CA LYS A 193 5.19 35.28 8.11
C LYS A 193 6.04 34.21 7.40
N HIS A 194 6.97 33.57 8.07
CA HIS A 194 7.91 32.64 7.44
C HIS A 194 8.07 31.31 8.16
N PHE A 195 8.20 31.30 9.47
CA PHE A 195 8.51 30.10 10.23
C PHE A 195 7.24 29.43 10.74
N PHE A 196 7.24 28.13 10.82
CA PHE A 196 6.13 27.34 11.35
C PHE A 196 6.63 26.19 12.20
N LEU A 197 5.79 25.77 13.12
CA LEU A 197 5.93 24.55 13.91
C LEU A 197 4.55 23.90 14.06
N GLU A 198 4.44 22.63 13.71
CA GLU A 198 3.22 21.84 13.87
C GLU A 198 3.57 20.47 14.43
N GLY A 199 2.70 19.92 15.24
CA GLY A 199 2.85 18.60 15.80
C GLY A 199 1.52 17.88 15.99
N SER A 200 1.54 16.56 15.94
CA SER A 200 0.41 15.70 16.30
C SER A 200 0.88 14.42 16.95
N GLY A 201 0.01 13.85 17.78
CA GLY A 201 0.16 12.52 18.35
C GLY A 201 -1.14 11.75 18.26
N SER A 202 -1.04 10.44 18.08
CA SER A 202 -2.19 9.54 18.01
C SER A 202 -1.93 8.26 18.79
N TRP A 203 -2.98 7.74 19.40
CA TRP A 203 -3.00 6.46 20.09
C TRP A 203 -4.25 5.69 19.67
N ILE A 204 -4.09 4.45 19.24
CA ILE A 204 -5.15 3.56 18.79
C ILE A 204 -5.00 2.22 19.51
N VAL A 205 -6.09 1.72 20.07
CA VAL A 205 -6.17 0.35 20.60
C VAL A 205 -7.43 -0.33 20.06
N SER A 206 -7.33 -1.64 19.83
CA SER A 206 -8.46 -2.48 19.44
C SER A 206 -8.17 -3.93 19.81
N ASP A 207 -9.18 -4.69 20.23
CA ASP A 207 -9.03 -6.13 20.45
C ASP A 207 -9.05 -6.93 19.14
N GLY A 208 -9.50 -6.32 18.01
CA GLY A 208 -9.76 -7.00 16.75
C GLY A 208 -11.03 -7.86 16.79
N TYR A 209 -11.43 -8.38 15.63
CA TYR A 209 -12.56 -9.32 15.51
C TYR A 209 -12.13 -10.76 15.79
N VAL A 210 -10.93 -11.13 15.36
CA VAL A 210 -10.33 -12.44 15.59
C VAL A 210 -9.87 -12.54 17.04
N ASP A 211 -9.95 -13.72 17.65
CA ASP A 211 -9.53 -13.94 19.04
C ASP A 211 -8.07 -13.57 19.25
N ARG A 212 -7.78 -12.80 20.32
CA ARG A 212 -6.41 -12.34 20.63
C ARG A 212 -5.72 -11.57 19.51
N ALA A 213 -6.46 -10.85 18.66
CA ALA A 213 -5.89 -10.01 17.60
C ALA A 213 -5.72 -8.53 18.03
N ALA A 214 -5.38 -8.32 19.29
CA ALA A 214 -5.28 -6.99 19.89
C ALA A 214 -4.13 -6.19 19.27
N SER A 215 -4.40 -4.90 19.01
CA SER A 215 -3.44 -3.92 18.53
C SER A 215 -3.34 -2.74 19.48
N ASN A 216 -2.12 -2.28 19.78
CA ASN A 216 -1.82 -1.06 20.51
C ASN A 216 -0.81 -0.26 19.70
N LEU A 217 -1.28 0.83 19.11
CA LEU A 217 -0.56 1.60 18.10
C LEU A 217 -0.41 3.04 18.54
N GLN A 218 0.79 3.58 18.45
CA GLN A 218 1.10 4.96 18.78
C GLN A 218 1.81 5.60 17.59
N SER A 219 1.52 6.88 17.33
CA SER A 219 2.23 7.64 16.31
C SER A 219 2.40 9.10 16.69
N TRP A 220 3.41 9.71 16.11
CA TRP A 220 3.70 11.13 16.20
C TRP A 220 4.10 11.70 14.87
N PHE A 221 3.86 12.97 14.69
CA PHE A 221 4.23 13.74 13.52
C PHE A 221 4.61 15.14 13.95
N PHE A 222 5.79 15.60 13.56
CA PHE A 222 6.27 16.96 13.78
C PHE A 222 6.81 17.52 12.47
N GLN A 223 6.47 18.77 12.19
CA GLN A 223 7.05 19.50 11.08
C GLN A 223 7.38 20.92 11.49
N THR A 224 8.53 21.40 11.00
CA THR A 224 8.96 22.79 11.17
C THR A 224 9.69 23.24 9.93
N GLY A 225 9.84 24.53 9.73
CA GLY A 225 10.59 25.04 8.61
C GLY A 225 10.40 26.51 8.32
N TYR A 226 10.87 26.86 7.13
CA TYR A 226 10.81 28.21 6.57
C TYR A 226 10.02 28.19 5.27
N SER A 227 9.15 29.16 5.12
CA SER A 227 8.35 29.35 3.90
C SER A 227 8.36 30.80 3.45
N SER A 228 8.53 30.98 2.16
CA SER A 228 8.44 32.27 1.46
C SER A 228 7.79 32.07 0.09
N GLU A 229 7.58 33.12 -0.67
CA GLU A 229 6.99 33.03 -2.01
C GLU A 229 7.76 32.10 -2.97
N LYS A 230 9.09 31.97 -2.79
CA LYS A 230 9.96 31.20 -3.70
C LYS A 230 10.62 29.99 -3.08
N THR A 231 10.55 29.82 -1.75
CA THR A 231 11.29 28.77 -1.05
C THR A 231 10.45 28.19 0.07
N LEU A 232 10.36 26.86 0.09
CA LEU A 232 9.88 26.08 1.22
C LEU A 232 11.00 25.14 1.65
N LEU A 233 11.47 25.29 2.88
CA LEU A 233 12.37 24.34 3.54
C LEU A 233 11.59 23.72 4.71
N LYS A 234 11.46 22.39 4.71
CA LYS A 234 10.63 21.67 5.69
C LYS A 234 11.41 20.50 6.28
N LEU A 235 11.54 20.48 7.60
CA LEU A 235 12.03 19.35 8.37
C LEU A 235 10.82 18.62 8.95
N LEU A 236 10.74 17.33 8.70
CA LEU A 236 9.73 16.43 9.25
C LEU A 236 10.39 15.35 10.07
N TYR A 237 9.77 15.06 11.22
CA TYR A 237 10.01 13.86 12.00
C TYR A 237 8.68 13.20 12.32
N PHE A 238 8.51 11.97 11.92
CA PHE A 238 7.31 11.20 12.22
C PHE A 238 7.67 9.75 12.50
N GLY A 239 6.80 9.03 13.16
CA GLY A 239 7.04 7.63 13.46
C GLY A 239 5.86 6.96 14.12
N GLY A 240 6.00 5.66 14.32
CA GLY A 240 5.04 4.82 15.00
C GLY A 240 5.69 3.74 15.83
N ARG A 241 4.91 3.26 16.79
CA ARG A 241 5.19 2.07 17.60
C ARG A 241 3.97 1.19 17.59
N GLU A 242 4.20 -0.09 17.40
CA GLU A 242 3.17 -1.10 17.50
C GLU A 242 3.49 -2.15 18.54
N LYS A 243 2.43 -2.67 19.15
CA LYS A 243 2.39 -3.98 19.78
C LYS A 243 1.11 -4.64 19.33
N THR A 244 1.23 -5.65 18.46
CA THR A 244 0.10 -6.39 17.89
C THR A 244 0.23 -7.87 18.24
N TYR A 245 -0.87 -8.47 18.70
CA TYR A 245 -0.92 -9.92 18.85
C TYR A 245 -1.02 -10.56 17.46
N GLN A 246 -0.29 -11.65 17.25
CA GLN A 246 -0.23 -12.32 15.95
C GLN A 246 -1.57 -12.91 15.55
N SER A 247 -2.06 -12.57 14.37
CA SER A 247 -3.30 -13.12 13.78
C SER A 247 -3.13 -13.51 12.31
N TRP A 248 -1.87 -13.70 11.89
CA TRP A 248 -1.52 -13.94 10.49
C TRP A 248 -1.57 -15.40 10.02
N TYR A 249 -1.99 -16.33 10.89
CA TYR A 249 -2.10 -17.75 10.52
C TYR A 249 -3.46 -18.12 9.88
N GLY A 250 -4.43 -17.21 9.92
CA GLY A 250 -5.77 -17.46 9.40
C GLY A 250 -6.55 -18.51 10.20
N VAL A 251 -7.79 -18.79 9.78
CA VAL A 251 -8.70 -19.77 10.36
C VAL A 251 -8.86 -20.92 9.38
N TRP A 252 -8.67 -22.16 9.85
CA TRP A 252 -8.86 -23.33 9.03
C TRP A 252 -10.34 -23.46 8.58
N GLU A 253 -10.56 -23.95 7.37
CA GLU A 253 -11.85 -23.99 6.68
C GLU A 253 -12.99 -24.58 7.52
N ASP A 254 -12.78 -25.70 8.19
CA ASP A 254 -13.81 -26.31 9.03
C ASP A 254 -14.10 -25.50 10.30
N SER A 255 -13.10 -24.84 10.85
CA SER A 255 -13.26 -23.94 11.99
C SER A 255 -14.07 -22.69 11.66
N LEU A 256 -14.11 -22.24 10.41
CA LEU A 256 -14.96 -21.12 10.01
C LEU A 256 -16.44 -21.31 10.32
N LYS A 257 -16.92 -22.55 10.35
CA LYS A 257 -18.33 -22.91 10.61
C LYS A 257 -18.65 -22.96 12.09
N THR A 258 -17.68 -23.36 12.92
CA THR A 258 -17.87 -23.66 14.35
C THR A 258 -17.25 -22.61 15.27
N ASN A 259 -16.10 -22.05 14.90
CA ASN A 259 -15.37 -21.04 15.63
C ASN A 259 -14.66 -20.08 14.67
N ARG A 260 -15.44 -19.17 14.08
CA ARG A 260 -14.99 -18.25 13.02
C ARG A 260 -13.89 -17.29 13.48
N THR A 261 -13.78 -17.01 14.76
CA THR A 261 -12.79 -16.08 15.33
C THR A 261 -11.53 -16.78 15.85
N TYR A 262 -11.45 -18.11 15.72
CA TYR A 262 -10.33 -18.88 16.25
C TYR A 262 -8.98 -18.37 15.75
N ASN A 263 -8.04 -18.25 16.67
CA ASN A 263 -6.64 -17.88 16.38
C ASN A 263 -5.71 -18.95 16.96
N VAL A 264 -4.93 -19.61 16.12
CA VAL A 264 -3.97 -20.63 16.54
C VAL A 264 -2.72 -20.02 17.20
N ALA A 265 -2.43 -18.72 16.98
CA ALA A 265 -1.28 -18.07 17.55
C ALA A 265 -1.27 -18.19 19.10
N GLY A 266 -0.12 -18.48 19.65
CA GLY A 266 0.08 -18.66 21.10
C GLY A 266 -0.35 -20.02 21.65
N THR A 267 -1.00 -20.88 20.84
CA THR A 267 -1.37 -22.24 21.26
C THR A 267 -0.30 -23.28 20.90
N ASP A 268 0.65 -22.90 20.04
CA ASP A 268 1.60 -23.82 19.40
C ASP A 268 0.88 -25.09 18.88
N TYR A 269 -0.07 -24.90 17.98
CA TYR A 269 -0.94 -25.94 17.41
C TYR A 269 -1.72 -26.78 18.43
N GLY A 270 -2.02 -26.20 19.60
CA GLY A 270 -2.81 -26.86 20.67
C GLY A 270 -1.99 -27.38 21.84
N TYR A 271 -0.67 -27.41 21.73
CA TYR A 271 0.20 -27.86 22.83
C TYR A 271 0.26 -26.88 24.02
N LYS A 272 -0.07 -25.59 23.78
CA LYS A 272 -0.11 -24.56 24.82
C LYS A 272 -1.54 -24.17 25.19
N ASN A 273 -1.97 -24.48 26.41
CA ASN A 273 -3.24 -24.06 26.96
C ASN A 273 -3.08 -23.65 28.45
N PRO A 274 -3.45 -22.41 28.87
CA PRO A 274 -3.98 -21.33 28.01
C PRO A 274 -2.96 -20.85 26.98
N PRO A 275 -3.41 -20.18 25.89
CA PRO A 275 -2.53 -19.62 24.87
C PRO A 275 -1.51 -18.66 25.48
N TYR A 276 -0.31 -18.63 24.91
CA TYR A 276 0.75 -17.72 25.34
C TYR A 276 0.32 -16.25 25.14
N PRO A 277 0.28 -15.44 26.22
CA PRO A 277 -0.35 -14.12 26.17
C PRO A 277 0.47 -13.07 25.42
N ASN A 278 1.77 -13.30 25.19
CA ASN A 278 2.66 -12.34 24.55
C ASN A 278 3.17 -12.79 23.18
N GLN A 279 2.39 -13.61 22.45
CA GLN A 279 2.67 -13.94 21.05
C GLN A 279 2.44 -12.71 20.17
N THR A 280 3.34 -11.73 20.26
CA THR A 280 3.13 -10.38 19.72
C THR A 280 4.26 -9.97 18.79
N ASP A 281 3.91 -9.10 17.84
CA ASP A 281 4.85 -8.28 17.12
C ASP A 281 5.02 -6.93 17.84
N ASN A 282 6.26 -6.50 18.00
CA ASN A 282 6.65 -5.25 18.65
C ASN A 282 7.63 -4.54 17.73
N TYR A 283 7.17 -3.55 17.00
CA TYR A 283 8.04 -2.84 16.07
C TYR A 283 7.88 -1.33 16.19
N GLY A 284 8.96 -0.63 15.95
CA GLY A 284 8.97 0.82 15.90
C GLY A 284 9.73 1.33 14.70
N GLN A 285 9.19 2.34 14.05
CA GLN A 285 9.79 2.97 12.89
C GLN A 285 9.75 4.48 13.01
N ASP A 286 10.91 5.12 12.79
CA ASP A 286 11.09 6.56 12.82
C ASP A 286 11.55 7.04 11.45
N TYR A 287 11.00 8.16 10.99
CA TYR A 287 11.27 8.78 9.71
C TYR A 287 11.71 10.23 9.91
N LEU A 288 12.83 10.59 9.36
CA LEU A 288 13.33 11.96 9.30
C LEU A 288 13.41 12.38 7.83
N GLN A 289 12.82 13.52 7.47
CA GLN A 289 12.87 14.06 6.11
C GLN A 289 13.22 15.54 6.14
N LEU A 290 14.21 15.96 5.34
CA LEU A 290 14.50 17.37 5.07
C LEU A 290 14.15 17.64 3.61
N LEU A 291 13.16 18.50 3.37
CA LEU A 291 12.61 18.77 2.05
C LEU A 291 12.85 20.23 1.67
N LEU A 292 13.35 20.45 0.47
CA LEU A 292 13.53 21.75 -0.15
C LEU A 292 12.70 21.83 -1.43
N ALA A 293 11.84 22.87 -1.54
CA ALA A 293 11.25 23.27 -2.80
C ALA A 293 11.62 24.73 -3.07
N ARG A 294 12.20 25.01 -4.23
CA ARG A 294 12.67 26.35 -4.58
C ARG A 294 12.37 26.70 -6.03
N GLN A 295 11.75 27.85 -6.21
CA GLN A 295 11.61 28.47 -7.53
C GLN A 295 12.93 29.16 -7.92
N LEU A 296 13.50 28.76 -9.03
CA LEU A 296 14.71 29.33 -9.63
C LEU A 296 14.32 30.25 -10.80
N PRO A 297 15.25 31.09 -11.28
CA PRO A 297 15.07 31.85 -12.54
C PRO A 297 14.76 30.90 -13.72
N ALA A 298 14.35 31.49 -14.86
CA ALA A 298 14.12 30.77 -16.13
C ALA A 298 13.09 29.62 -16.03
N HIS A 299 12.01 29.82 -15.29
CA HIS A 299 10.89 28.86 -15.14
C HIS A 299 11.30 27.51 -14.56
N LEU A 300 12.41 27.47 -13.83
CA LEU A 300 12.90 26.26 -13.18
C LEU A 300 12.38 26.14 -11.73
N HIS A 301 12.08 24.92 -11.32
CA HIS A 301 11.71 24.57 -9.94
C HIS A 301 12.58 23.40 -9.47
N LEU A 302 13.29 23.58 -8.36
CA LEU A 302 14.08 22.55 -7.72
C LEU A 302 13.30 21.96 -6.54
N ASN A 303 13.15 20.66 -6.54
CA ASN A 303 12.71 19.87 -5.39
C ASN A 303 13.84 18.95 -5.00
N ALA A 304 14.19 18.90 -3.71
CA ALA A 304 15.19 17.99 -3.18
C ALA A 304 14.77 17.49 -1.80
N GLY A 305 15.11 16.26 -1.49
CA GLY A 305 14.82 15.64 -0.22
C GLY A 305 16.01 14.81 0.28
N LEU A 306 16.28 14.89 1.57
CA LEU A 306 17.13 13.97 2.29
C LEU A 306 16.27 13.20 3.28
N PHE A 307 16.56 11.94 3.51
CA PHE A 307 15.80 11.13 4.45
C PHE A 307 16.64 10.12 5.23
N ALA A 308 16.13 9.74 6.38
CA ALA A 308 16.58 8.59 7.15
C ALA A 308 15.36 7.91 7.78
N THR A 309 15.26 6.59 7.62
CA THR A 309 14.27 5.73 8.26
C THR A 309 15.00 4.76 9.17
N LEU A 310 14.61 4.68 10.44
CA LEU A 310 15.17 3.79 11.44
C LEU A 310 14.08 2.83 11.92
N GLY A 311 14.33 1.54 11.80
CA GLY A 311 13.41 0.50 12.24
C GLY A 311 14.07 -0.41 13.28
N ARG A 312 13.30 -0.82 14.29
CA ARG A 312 13.72 -1.79 15.28
C ARG A 312 12.53 -2.48 15.91
N GLY A 313 12.57 -3.80 15.97
CA GLY A 313 11.56 -4.58 16.64
C GLY A 313 11.80 -6.07 16.57
N TYR A 314 10.85 -6.80 17.09
CA TYR A 314 10.84 -8.25 17.11
C TYR A 314 9.42 -8.76 17.16
N TYR A 315 9.22 -9.96 16.66
CA TYR A 315 8.06 -10.76 17.04
C TYR A 315 8.48 -11.88 17.98
N GLU A 316 7.60 -12.18 18.95
CA GLU A 316 7.84 -13.13 20.04
C GLU A 316 6.93 -14.34 19.86
N GLU A 317 7.50 -15.52 20.06
CA GLU A 317 6.80 -16.78 19.87
C GLU A 317 7.15 -17.76 21.00
N TYR A 318 6.09 -18.43 21.48
CA TYR A 318 6.23 -19.63 22.32
C TYR A 318 6.35 -20.86 21.42
N LYS A 319 7.23 -21.79 21.80
CA LYS A 319 7.43 -23.09 21.17
C LYS A 319 7.42 -24.17 22.23
N ALA A 320 6.53 -25.16 22.09
CA ALA A 320 6.41 -26.30 22.98
C ALA A 320 7.38 -27.41 22.56
N GLY A 321 7.95 -28.13 23.55
CA GLY A 321 8.66 -29.39 23.35
C GLY A 321 9.74 -29.34 22.27
N THR A 322 10.46 -28.22 22.16
CA THR A 322 11.45 -28.01 21.09
C THR A 322 12.85 -28.45 21.55
N ASN A 323 13.60 -29.16 20.69
CA ASN A 323 14.99 -29.47 20.98
C ASN A 323 15.87 -28.20 21.03
N ILE A 324 16.43 -27.88 22.20
CA ILE A 324 17.24 -26.68 22.43
C ILE A 324 18.50 -26.64 21.56
N GLN A 325 19.02 -27.77 21.12
CA GLN A 325 20.16 -27.86 20.20
C GLN A 325 19.86 -27.20 18.82
N ASN A 326 18.60 -27.16 18.42
CA ASN A 326 18.22 -26.44 17.19
C ASN A 326 18.42 -24.92 17.28
N TYR A 327 18.73 -24.42 18.48
CA TYR A 327 19.05 -23.01 18.75
C TYR A 327 20.48 -22.81 19.19
N PHE A 328 21.00 -23.73 19.99
CA PHE A 328 22.36 -23.64 20.58
C PHE A 328 23.03 -25.01 20.55
N ASP A 329 23.88 -25.24 19.58
CA ASP A 329 24.60 -26.49 19.31
C ASP A 329 25.52 -26.91 20.44
N TYR A 330 25.97 -25.96 21.28
CA TYR A 330 26.83 -26.21 22.43
C TYR A 330 26.07 -26.71 23.68
N LEU A 331 24.73 -26.66 23.68
CA LEU A 331 23.90 -27.19 24.74
C LEU A 331 23.64 -28.69 24.53
N PRO A 332 23.46 -29.51 25.60
CA PRO A 332 23.04 -30.89 25.43
C PRO A 332 21.66 -30.97 24.82
N ALA A 333 21.39 -32.03 24.05
CA ALA A 333 20.09 -32.27 23.48
C ALA A 333 19.05 -32.43 24.60
N ALA A 334 18.07 -31.54 24.61
CA ALA A 334 16.97 -31.55 25.56
C ALA A 334 15.73 -30.94 24.90
N TYR A 335 14.59 -31.61 25.06
CA TYR A 335 13.30 -31.07 24.65
C TYR A 335 12.75 -30.21 25.77
N THR A 336 12.45 -28.95 25.46
CA THR A 336 11.97 -27.95 26.42
C THR A 336 10.99 -27.01 25.79
N ASP A 337 10.11 -26.44 26.58
CA ASP A 337 9.31 -25.29 26.17
C ASP A 337 10.20 -24.04 26.19
N LEU A 338 10.07 -23.20 25.18
CA LEU A 338 10.85 -21.97 25.11
C LEU A 338 10.07 -20.79 24.53
N VAL A 339 10.60 -19.59 24.77
CA VAL A 339 10.14 -18.34 24.14
C VAL A 339 11.30 -17.76 23.34
N ARG A 340 11.06 -17.53 22.06
CA ARG A 340 12.03 -16.91 21.16
C ARG A 340 11.56 -15.54 20.65
N GLN A 341 12.50 -14.69 20.31
CA GLN A 341 12.27 -13.42 19.63
C GLN A 341 13.08 -13.37 18.34
N LEU A 342 12.41 -13.01 17.24
CA LEU A 342 13.03 -12.80 15.94
C LEU A 342 13.10 -11.31 15.67
N TRP A 343 14.30 -10.78 15.64
CA TRP A 343 14.60 -9.35 15.62
C TRP A 343 14.91 -8.84 14.21
N LEU A 344 14.39 -7.66 13.91
CA LEU A 344 14.82 -6.82 12.79
C LEU A 344 15.30 -5.48 13.32
N ARG A 345 16.51 -5.08 12.90
CA ARG A 345 17.02 -3.72 13.09
C ARG A 345 17.54 -3.20 11.77
N ASN A 346 17.00 -2.05 11.32
CA ASN A 346 17.39 -1.51 10.04
C ASN A 346 17.56 0.00 10.06
N VAL A 347 18.30 0.48 9.07
CA VAL A 347 18.39 1.90 8.69
C VAL A 347 18.35 2.01 7.19
N PHE A 348 17.50 2.93 6.68
CA PHE A 348 17.41 3.28 5.28
C PHE A 348 17.57 4.78 5.14
N TYR A 349 18.57 5.23 4.39
CA TYR A 349 18.86 6.66 4.22
C TYR A 349 19.25 6.98 2.80
N GLY A 350 19.06 8.24 2.43
CA GLY A 350 19.36 8.68 1.08
C GLY A 350 18.82 10.05 0.75
N GLY A 351 18.63 10.28 -0.53
CA GLY A 351 18.08 11.53 -1.03
C GLY A 351 17.49 11.39 -2.43
N ASN A 352 16.67 12.36 -2.78
CA ASN A 352 16.12 12.52 -4.12
C ASN A 352 16.20 13.98 -4.56
N PHE A 353 16.14 14.19 -5.85
CA PHE A 353 15.99 15.52 -6.43
C PHE A 353 15.16 15.48 -7.71
N ALA A 354 14.50 16.59 -8.02
CA ALA A 354 13.84 16.82 -9.30
C ALA A 354 13.97 18.29 -9.68
N LEU A 355 14.49 18.54 -10.86
CA LEU A 355 14.56 19.85 -11.50
C LEU A 355 13.48 19.90 -12.59
N ASN A 356 12.47 20.74 -12.38
CA ASN A 356 11.35 20.92 -13.29
C ASN A 356 11.48 22.22 -14.07
N TYR A 357 11.25 22.16 -15.36
CA TYR A 357 11.10 23.28 -16.26
C TYR A 357 9.68 23.30 -16.80
N ALA A 358 8.97 24.42 -16.64
CA ALA A 358 7.59 24.56 -17.11
C ALA A 358 7.39 25.91 -17.81
N HIS A 359 7.40 25.90 -19.15
CA HIS A 359 7.19 27.08 -19.96
C HIS A 359 6.80 26.74 -21.39
N SER A 360 5.92 27.55 -22.00
CA SER A 360 5.56 27.49 -23.44
C SER A 360 5.16 26.10 -23.91
N GLY A 361 4.28 25.40 -23.17
CA GLY A 361 3.80 24.08 -23.53
C GLY A 361 4.76 22.91 -23.22
N VAL A 362 5.95 23.21 -22.70
CA VAL A 362 6.93 22.21 -22.25
C VAL A 362 6.89 22.10 -20.73
N ASP A 363 6.67 20.89 -20.22
CA ASP A 363 6.89 20.52 -18.81
C ASP A 363 7.92 19.39 -18.78
N ALA A 364 9.15 19.71 -18.43
CA ALA A 364 10.27 18.77 -18.41
C ALA A 364 10.78 18.58 -16.98
N THR A 365 11.05 17.36 -16.59
CA THR A 365 11.62 16.99 -15.29
C THR A 365 12.87 16.15 -15.50
N PHE A 366 13.96 16.54 -14.88
CA PHE A 366 15.15 15.71 -14.70
C PHE A 366 15.33 15.44 -13.21
N GLY A 367 15.49 14.18 -12.83
CA GLY A 367 15.58 13.84 -11.42
C GLY A 367 16.28 12.53 -11.14
N GLY A 368 16.42 12.21 -9.86
CA GLY A 368 17.05 11.00 -9.42
C GLY A 368 16.82 10.69 -7.95
N PHE A 369 17.18 9.50 -7.58
CA PHE A 369 17.10 8.96 -6.21
C PHE A 369 18.33 8.12 -5.93
N PHE A 370 18.82 8.23 -4.70
CA PHE A 370 19.80 7.31 -4.13
C PHE A 370 19.34 6.92 -2.72
N GLY A 371 19.36 5.62 -2.41
CA GLY A 371 19.10 5.08 -1.08
C GLY A 371 20.02 3.92 -0.74
N GLN A 372 20.48 3.88 0.51
CA GLN A 372 21.19 2.73 1.07
C GLN A 372 20.44 2.22 2.29
N TYR A 373 20.09 0.94 2.23
CA TYR A 373 19.52 0.19 3.35
C TYR A 373 20.58 -0.70 3.97
N ARG A 374 20.54 -0.80 5.31
CA ARG A 374 21.31 -1.75 6.09
C ARG A 374 20.38 -2.43 7.09
N GLY A 375 20.28 -3.75 7.02
CA GLY A 375 19.45 -4.58 7.88
C GLY A 375 20.26 -5.57 8.69
N LYS A 376 19.77 -5.86 9.90
CA LYS A 376 20.23 -6.98 10.74
C LYS A 376 19.03 -7.81 11.15
N HIS A 377 19.10 -9.11 10.91
CA HIS A 377 18.13 -10.12 11.30
C HIS A 377 18.78 -11.07 12.27
N PHE A 378 18.28 -11.18 13.48
CA PHE A 378 18.85 -12.07 14.50
C PHE A 378 17.78 -12.62 15.43
N GLY A 379 18.03 -13.78 16.02
CA GLY A 379 17.11 -14.42 16.94
C GLY A 379 17.69 -14.61 18.33
N LYS A 380 16.81 -14.52 19.33
CA LYS A 380 17.14 -14.76 20.75
C LYS A 380 16.16 -15.76 21.35
N VAL A 381 16.65 -16.64 22.20
CA VAL A 381 15.80 -17.41 23.12
C VAL A 381 15.84 -16.69 24.45
N ILE A 382 14.69 -16.14 24.88
CA ILE A 382 14.61 -15.30 26.08
C ILE A 382 14.21 -16.08 27.34
N TRP A 383 13.70 -17.30 27.16
CA TRP A 383 13.30 -18.22 28.23
C TRP A 383 13.26 -19.64 27.69
N ALA A 384 13.65 -20.58 28.49
CA ALA A 384 13.41 -22.01 28.33
C ALA A 384 13.05 -22.61 29.69
N GLN A 385 12.17 -23.61 29.71
CA GLN A 385 11.61 -24.17 30.93
C GLN A 385 12.66 -24.96 31.72
N ASP A 386 13.39 -25.86 31.07
CA ASP A 386 14.20 -26.86 31.71
C ASP A 386 15.72 -26.63 31.50
N VAL A 387 16.08 -25.59 30.74
CA VAL A 387 17.46 -25.30 30.35
C VAL A 387 17.75 -23.83 30.56
N ALA A 388 18.87 -23.54 31.23
CA ALA A 388 19.36 -22.18 31.37
C ALA A 388 19.91 -21.67 30.03
N VAL A 389 19.34 -20.53 29.55
CA VAL A 389 19.74 -19.90 28.30
C VAL A 389 20.28 -18.49 28.52
N ASP A 390 21.29 -18.13 27.74
CA ASP A 390 21.80 -16.77 27.69
C ASP A 390 20.89 -15.92 26.78
N LYS A 391 20.11 -15.03 27.40
CA LYS A 391 19.11 -14.15 26.68
C LYS A 391 19.77 -13.17 25.72
N ASP A 392 21.04 -12.89 25.85
CA ASP A 392 21.76 -11.94 24.99
C ASP A 392 22.43 -12.61 23.80
N LYS A 393 22.60 -13.93 23.84
CA LYS A 393 23.18 -14.69 22.74
C LYS A 393 22.21 -14.85 21.60
N HIS A 394 22.68 -14.57 20.38
CA HIS A 394 21.93 -14.81 19.17
C HIS A 394 22.07 -16.28 18.75
N TYR A 395 20.97 -16.93 18.40
CA TYR A 395 20.99 -18.27 17.81
C TYR A 395 21.12 -18.23 16.27
N TYR A 396 20.79 -17.11 15.66
CA TYR A 396 21.15 -16.78 14.28
C TYR A 396 21.45 -15.30 14.15
N ASP A 397 22.26 -14.93 13.15
CA ASP A 397 22.61 -13.54 12.86
C ASP A 397 22.86 -13.40 11.36
N GLY A 398 22.13 -12.48 10.72
CA GLY A 398 22.25 -12.15 9.33
C GLY A 398 22.31 -10.65 9.12
N SER A 399 23.03 -10.22 8.09
CA SER A 399 23.14 -8.80 7.72
C SER A 399 22.92 -8.59 6.24
N SER A 400 22.35 -7.42 5.91
CA SER A 400 22.04 -7.06 4.54
C SER A 400 22.43 -5.62 4.24
N VAL A 401 22.88 -5.39 3.00
CA VAL A 401 23.08 -4.05 2.44
C VAL A 401 22.40 -4.00 1.06
N LYS A 402 21.49 -3.05 0.87
CA LYS A 402 20.87 -2.80 -0.42
C LYS A 402 21.09 -1.36 -0.85
N ASN A 403 21.63 -1.18 -2.05
CA ASN A 403 21.80 0.12 -2.70
C ASN A 403 20.78 0.24 -3.82
N ASP A 404 20.04 1.33 -3.86
CA ASP A 404 19.09 1.65 -4.93
C ASP A 404 19.42 3.03 -5.49
N PHE A 405 19.71 3.08 -6.77
CA PHE A 405 20.00 4.31 -7.49
C PHE A 405 19.14 4.38 -8.74
N ASN A 406 18.54 5.53 -8.99
CA ASN A 406 17.91 5.78 -10.27
C ASN A 406 18.11 7.23 -10.74
N ILE A 407 18.06 7.39 -12.05
CA ILE A 407 18.04 8.69 -12.72
C ILE A 407 16.99 8.64 -13.81
N TYR A 408 16.25 9.73 -13.99
CA TYR A 408 15.16 9.78 -14.97
C TYR A 408 15.05 11.16 -15.62
N ALA A 409 14.49 11.15 -16.83
CA ALA A 409 14.07 12.34 -17.55
C ALA A 409 12.65 12.13 -18.07
N ARG A 410 11.78 13.11 -17.82
CA ARG A 410 10.38 13.12 -18.25
C ARG A 410 10.09 14.43 -18.99
N VAL A 411 9.36 14.34 -20.08
CA VAL A 411 8.89 15.50 -20.85
C VAL A 411 7.42 15.34 -21.20
N ASN A 412 6.62 16.34 -20.89
CA ASN A 412 5.31 16.58 -21.47
C ASN A 412 5.44 17.76 -22.44
N TYR A 413 5.04 17.56 -23.67
CA TYR A 413 5.04 18.59 -24.70
C TYR A 413 3.64 18.78 -25.26
N GLU A 414 3.05 19.94 -24.97
CA GLU A 414 1.75 20.33 -25.48
C GLU A 414 1.91 20.98 -26.87
N ALA A 415 1.55 20.23 -27.89
CA ALA A 415 1.59 20.69 -29.27
C ALA A 415 0.19 21.15 -29.69
N LEU A 416 0.07 22.34 -30.28
CA LEU A 416 -1.17 22.87 -30.85
C LEU A 416 -2.36 22.97 -29.85
N ASP A 417 -2.11 23.09 -28.54
CA ASP A 417 -3.09 23.16 -27.44
C ASP A 417 -4.02 21.94 -27.32
N ILE A 418 -3.97 21.01 -28.28
CA ILE A 418 -4.87 19.84 -28.36
C ILE A 418 -4.17 18.50 -28.17
N VAL A 419 -2.87 18.44 -28.41
CA VAL A 419 -2.09 17.19 -28.36
C VAL A 419 -0.97 17.33 -27.37
N ASN A 420 -0.91 16.43 -26.38
CA ASN A 420 0.16 16.36 -25.42
C ASN A 420 0.95 15.05 -25.60
N PHE A 421 2.23 15.17 -25.90
CA PHE A 421 3.20 14.08 -26.01
C PHE A 421 3.88 13.87 -24.66
N TYR A 422 3.94 12.65 -24.21
CA TYR A 422 4.60 12.22 -22.98
C TYR A 422 5.74 11.27 -23.29
N LEU A 423 6.91 11.56 -22.75
CA LEU A 423 8.07 10.68 -22.76
C LEU A 423 8.69 10.65 -21.37
N ASP A 424 9.00 9.47 -20.86
CA ASP A 424 9.63 9.27 -19.55
C ASP A 424 10.61 8.09 -19.67
N VAL A 425 11.87 8.33 -19.36
CA VAL A 425 12.92 7.33 -19.40
C VAL A 425 13.62 7.27 -18.05
N GLN A 426 13.81 6.06 -17.54
CA GLN A 426 14.49 5.81 -16.27
C GLN A 426 15.55 4.73 -16.44
N TYR A 427 16.73 4.99 -15.88
CA TYR A 427 17.70 3.94 -15.57
C TYR A 427 17.72 3.71 -14.07
N ARG A 428 17.72 2.46 -13.62
CA ARG A 428 17.79 2.06 -12.22
C ARG A 428 18.81 0.96 -12.00
N TYR A 429 19.64 1.11 -10.98
CA TYR A 429 20.57 0.11 -10.49
C TYR A 429 20.17 -0.32 -9.07
N VAL A 430 20.16 -1.63 -8.83
CA VAL A 430 19.93 -2.21 -7.50
C VAL A 430 21.05 -3.20 -7.20
N GLY A 431 21.84 -2.93 -6.17
CA GLY A 431 22.82 -3.84 -5.61
C GLY A 431 22.35 -4.40 -4.26
N TYR A 432 22.34 -5.71 -4.09
CA TYR A 432 21.88 -6.36 -2.88
C TYR A 432 22.85 -7.43 -2.43
N ASN A 433 23.35 -7.29 -1.20
CA ASN A 433 24.23 -8.26 -0.55
C ASN A 433 23.61 -8.65 0.78
N THR A 434 23.48 -9.95 1.05
CA THR A 434 22.97 -10.48 2.31
C THR A 434 23.70 -11.76 2.68
N SER A 435 24.13 -11.86 3.92
CA SER A 435 24.91 -13.01 4.43
C SER A 435 24.68 -13.24 5.90
N GLY A 436 24.93 -14.47 6.34
CA GLY A 436 24.81 -14.90 7.75
C GLY A 436 24.13 -16.24 7.88
N THR A 437 23.35 -16.41 8.96
CA THR A 437 22.49 -17.57 9.19
C THR A 437 21.02 -17.12 9.27
N ASP A 438 20.11 -17.97 8.83
CA ASP A 438 18.67 -17.75 8.98
C ASP A 438 18.14 -18.34 10.32
N ASN A 439 16.84 -18.22 10.56
CA ASN A 439 16.19 -18.75 11.78
C ASN A 439 16.23 -20.28 11.91
N ASN A 440 16.55 -21.00 10.83
CA ASN A 440 16.77 -22.45 10.80
C ASN A 440 18.28 -22.78 10.82
N GLN A 441 19.13 -21.80 11.14
CA GLN A 441 20.59 -21.87 11.16
C GLN A 441 21.24 -22.26 9.82
N GLN A 442 20.53 -22.09 8.70
CA GLN A 442 21.08 -22.30 7.39
C GLN A 442 21.99 -21.13 6.98
N VAL A 443 23.21 -21.42 6.59
CA VAL A 443 24.19 -20.41 6.18
C VAL A 443 23.89 -19.92 4.77
N TYR A 444 23.95 -18.60 4.56
CA TYR A 444 23.78 -17.98 3.24
C TYR A 444 24.77 -16.84 3.00
N ASP A 445 25.18 -16.70 1.73
CA ASP A 445 25.95 -15.55 1.22
C ASP A 445 25.46 -15.27 -0.21
N VAL A 446 24.70 -14.22 -0.38
CA VAL A 446 24.06 -13.88 -1.64
C VAL A 446 24.41 -12.46 -2.08
N LYS A 447 24.92 -12.35 -3.31
CA LYS A 447 25.26 -11.07 -3.96
C LYS A 447 24.52 -10.97 -5.27
N LYS A 448 23.73 -9.92 -5.45
CA LYS A 448 22.94 -9.65 -6.67
C LYS A 448 23.09 -8.21 -7.12
N ASN A 449 23.17 -8.01 -8.41
CA ASN A 449 23.15 -6.70 -9.05
C ASN A 449 22.17 -6.73 -10.20
N TRP A 450 21.31 -5.73 -10.30
CA TRP A 450 20.33 -5.58 -11.37
C TRP A 450 20.43 -4.19 -11.97
N HIS A 451 20.27 -4.14 -13.30
CA HIS A 451 20.24 -2.93 -14.10
C HIS A 451 18.93 -2.92 -14.88
N PHE A 452 18.16 -1.88 -14.73
CA PHE A 452 16.86 -1.75 -15.36
C PHE A 452 16.78 -0.49 -16.20
N PHE A 453 16.20 -0.62 -17.39
CA PHE A 453 15.84 0.50 -18.24
C PHE A 453 14.33 0.47 -18.43
N ASN A 454 13.63 1.56 -18.01
CA ASN A 454 12.18 1.66 -17.95
C ASN A 454 11.69 2.82 -18.81
N PRO A 455 11.58 2.67 -20.15
CA PRO A 455 11.02 3.68 -21.02
C PRO A 455 9.49 3.70 -20.93
N LYS A 456 8.91 4.89 -21.07
CA LYS A 456 7.47 5.11 -21.14
C LYS A 456 7.18 6.18 -22.17
N ALA A 457 6.09 6.02 -22.89
CA ALA A 457 5.63 7.00 -23.86
C ALA A 457 4.10 7.08 -23.83
N GLY A 458 3.55 8.22 -24.18
CA GLY A 458 2.11 8.38 -24.22
C GLY A 458 1.68 9.60 -25.01
N LEU A 459 0.40 9.60 -25.34
CA LEU A 459 -0.28 10.64 -26.07
C LEU A 459 -1.58 10.97 -25.36
N LEU A 460 -1.87 12.24 -25.17
CA LEU A 460 -3.16 12.71 -24.72
C LEU A 460 -3.69 13.73 -25.73
N ILE A 461 -4.94 13.55 -26.19
CA ILE A 461 -5.63 14.43 -27.12
C ILE A 461 -6.79 15.07 -26.37
N LYS A 462 -6.79 16.40 -26.31
CA LYS A 462 -7.88 17.23 -25.82
C LYS A 462 -8.84 17.50 -27.00
N ILE A 463 -9.90 16.70 -27.13
CA ILE A 463 -10.91 16.90 -28.20
C ILE A 463 -11.57 18.27 -28.00
N ASP A 464 -11.86 18.60 -26.75
CA ASP A 464 -12.26 19.91 -26.27
C ASP A 464 -11.89 20.08 -24.78
N ALA A 465 -12.33 21.15 -24.13
CA ALA A 465 -12.06 21.43 -22.71
C ALA A 465 -12.60 20.36 -21.74
N LYS A 466 -13.50 19.46 -22.19
CA LYS A 466 -14.12 18.43 -21.34
C LYS A 466 -13.77 17.02 -21.75
N HIS A 467 -13.44 16.79 -23.01
CA HIS A 467 -13.28 15.46 -23.60
C HIS A 467 -11.83 15.19 -23.93
N HIS A 468 -11.15 14.36 -23.12
CA HIS A 468 -9.77 13.97 -23.33
C HIS A 468 -9.70 12.46 -23.58
N VAL A 469 -8.90 12.04 -24.56
CA VAL A 469 -8.53 10.66 -24.81
C VAL A 469 -7.02 10.50 -24.67
N TYR A 470 -6.58 9.34 -24.20
CA TYR A 470 -5.15 9.08 -24.09
C TYR A 470 -4.82 7.62 -24.42
N ALA A 471 -3.57 7.39 -24.80
CA ALA A 471 -2.96 6.09 -24.88
C ALA A 471 -1.53 6.17 -24.35
N SER A 472 -1.05 5.12 -23.70
CA SER A 472 0.31 5.04 -23.18
C SER A 472 0.86 3.63 -23.22
N TYR A 473 2.18 3.55 -23.29
CA TYR A 473 2.98 2.36 -23.10
C TYR A 473 4.02 2.61 -22.03
N ALA A 474 4.23 1.64 -21.16
CA ALA A 474 5.26 1.69 -20.14
C ALA A 474 5.91 0.33 -19.95
N LEU A 475 7.24 0.30 -19.88
CA LEU A 475 8.02 -0.86 -19.46
C LEU A 475 8.39 -0.68 -17.98
N GLY A 476 8.06 -1.68 -17.15
CA GLY A 476 8.45 -1.76 -15.76
C GLY A 476 9.31 -2.99 -15.48
N ASN A 477 10.35 -2.82 -14.67
CA ASN A 477 11.17 -3.92 -14.17
C ASN A 477 11.24 -3.87 -12.66
N ARG A 478 11.33 -5.05 -12.01
CA ARG A 478 11.39 -5.17 -10.56
C ARG A 478 12.27 -6.34 -10.14
N GLU A 479 13.14 -6.10 -9.18
CA GLU A 479 13.96 -7.13 -8.55
C GLU A 479 13.11 -8.00 -7.60
N PRO A 480 13.51 -9.29 -7.36
CA PRO A 480 12.98 -10.12 -6.30
C PRO A 480 13.24 -9.50 -4.92
N ASN A 481 12.37 -9.76 -3.95
CA ASN A 481 12.58 -9.35 -2.57
C ASN A 481 13.54 -10.28 -1.82
N ARG A 482 13.84 -9.98 -0.55
CA ARG A 482 14.75 -10.80 0.28
C ARG A 482 14.29 -12.26 0.36
N ASP A 483 13.02 -12.49 0.66
CA ASP A 483 12.49 -13.84 0.83
C ASP A 483 12.53 -14.64 -0.48
N ASP A 484 12.19 -14.00 -1.61
CA ASP A 484 12.30 -14.63 -2.94
C ASP A 484 13.75 -15.07 -3.25
N VAL A 485 14.73 -14.23 -2.86
CA VAL A 485 16.17 -14.50 -3.09
C VAL A 485 16.69 -15.62 -2.18
N LEU A 486 16.33 -15.61 -0.90
CA LEU A 486 16.79 -16.64 0.06
C LEU A 486 16.10 -17.98 -0.20
N GLN A 487 14.81 -18.00 -0.49
CA GLN A 487 14.09 -19.22 -0.88
C GLN A 487 14.72 -19.88 -2.13
N ALA A 488 15.07 -19.06 -3.11
CA ALA A 488 15.76 -19.57 -4.29
C ALA A 488 17.16 -20.11 -3.97
N TYR A 489 17.92 -19.45 -3.09
CA TYR A 489 19.24 -19.86 -2.64
C TYR A 489 19.18 -21.22 -1.94
N PHE A 490 18.34 -21.37 -0.90
CA PHE A 490 18.23 -22.61 -0.12
C PHE A 490 17.65 -23.79 -0.93
N SER A 491 16.83 -23.52 -1.94
CA SER A 491 16.32 -24.56 -2.85
C SER A 491 17.18 -24.77 -4.09
N SER A 492 18.37 -24.18 -4.15
CA SER A 492 19.29 -24.24 -5.31
C SER A 492 18.62 -23.86 -6.65
N ARG A 493 17.65 -22.95 -6.58
CA ARG A 493 16.92 -22.43 -7.74
C ARG A 493 17.42 -21.04 -8.13
N THR A 494 17.06 -20.59 -9.31
CA THR A 494 17.35 -19.24 -9.77
C THR A 494 16.07 -18.43 -9.78
N VAL A 495 16.05 -17.33 -9.01
CA VAL A 495 14.98 -16.33 -9.08
C VAL A 495 15.39 -15.22 -10.05
N LYS A 496 14.44 -14.81 -10.91
CA LYS A 496 14.64 -13.78 -11.96
C LYS A 496 13.85 -12.52 -11.60
N PRO A 497 14.33 -11.34 -12.00
CA PRO A 497 13.53 -10.11 -11.92
C PRO A 497 12.30 -10.23 -12.82
N GLU A 498 11.24 -9.54 -12.39
CA GLU A 498 10.00 -9.41 -13.14
C GLU A 498 10.13 -8.29 -14.18
N MET A 499 9.50 -8.46 -15.32
CA MET A 499 9.35 -7.43 -16.36
C MET A 499 7.90 -7.37 -16.79
N MET A 500 7.38 -6.15 -17.00
CA MET A 500 6.00 -5.91 -17.38
C MET A 500 5.92 -4.85 -18.48
N ASP A 501 5.28 -5.20 -19.58
CA ASP A 501 4.78 -4.26 -20.58
C ASP A 501 3.36 -3.84 -20.19
N ASP A 502 3.12 -2.55 -20.00
CA ASP A 502 1.83 -1.98 -19.64
C ASP A 502 1.33 -1.05 -20.75
N VAL A 503 0.22 -1.43 -21.38
CA VAL A 503 -0.45 -0.64 -22.43
C VAL A 503 -1.77 -0.16 -21.84
N GLU A 504 -1.99 1.15 -21.86
CA GLU A 504 -3.25 1.75 -21.41
C GLU A 504 -3.86 2.62 -22.49
N ALA A 505 -5.20 2.66 -22.53
CA ALA A 505 -5.97 3.60 -23.31
C ALA A 505 -7.16 4.07 -22.50
N GLY A 506 -7.42 5.36 -22.49
CA GLY A 506 -8.50 5.89 -21.66
C GLY A 506 -9.19 7.13 -22.22
N TYR A 507 -10.32 7.39 -21.61
CA TYR A 507 -11.15 8.56 -21.87
C TYR A 507 -11.48 9.25 -20.55
N LYS A 508 -11.34 10.59 -20.53
CA LYS A 508 -11.67 11.44 -19.37
C LYS A 508 -12.73 12.46 -19.82
N PHE A 509 -13.85 12.48 -19.12
CA PHE A 509 -14.89 13.51 -19.26
C PHE A 509 -14.83 14.45 -18.05
N LEU A 510 -14.29 15.64 -18.26
CA LEU A 510 -14.03 16.66 -17.23
C LEU A 510 -15.24 17.58 -17.07
N HIS A 511 -16.37 17.04 -16.62
CA HIS A 511 -17.57 17.83 -16.40
C HIS A 511 -17.78 18.11 -14.90
N PRO A 512 -18.03 19.37 -14.46
CA PRO A 512 -18.13 19.70 -13.03
C PRO A 512 -19.19 18.93 -12.25
N LYS A 513 -20.29 18.50 -12.92
CA LYS A 513 -21.37 17.75 -12.28
C LYS A 513 -21.33 16.25 -12.54
N PHE A 514 -20.69 15.83 -13.61
CA PHE A 514 -20.72 14.45 -14.10
C PHE A 514 -19.32 14.02 -14.60
N PRO A 515 -18.25 14.15 -13.80
CA PRO A 515 -16.95 13.66 -14.23
C PRO A 515 -17.01 12.14 -14.40
N PHE A 516 -16.38 11.66 -15.48
CA PHE A 516 -16.34 10.25 -15.83
C PHE A 516 -14.97 9.89 -16.39
N GLY A 517 -14.46 8.74 -16.02
CA GLY A 517 -13.24 8.14 -16.56
C GLY A 517 -13.49 6.70 -16.98
N ALA A 518 -13.00 6.33 -18.15
CA ALA A 518 -12.90 4.95 -18.60
C ALA A 518 -11.44 4.67 -18.96
N ASN A 519 -10.92 3.53 -18.51
CA ASN A 519 -9.55 3.09 -18.79
C ASN A 519 -9.54 1.62 -19.16
N PHE A 520 -8.92 1.30 -20.28
CA PHE A 520 -8.52 -0.05 -20.66
C PHE A 520 -7.05 -0.23 -20.32
N TYR A 521 -6.67 -1.39 -19.80
CA TYR A 521 -5.27 -1.74 -19.54
C TYR A 521 -4.95 -3.16 -20.00
N PHE A 522 -3.71 -3.36 -20.43
CA PHE A 522 -3.14 -4.65 -20.75
C PHE A 522 -1.71 -4.72 -20.22
N MET A 523 -1.51 -5.49 -19.15
CA MET A 523 -0.26 -5.68 -18.43
C MET A 523 0.27 -7.09 -18.77
N ASN A 524 1.31 -7.19 -19.60
CA ASN A 524 1.93 -8.43 -20.01
C ASN A 524 3.23 -8.68 -19.25
N TYR A 525 3.29 -9.77 -18.49
CA TYR A 525 4.41 -10.08 -17.61
C TYR A 525 5.33 -11.14 -18.19
N ASN A 526 6.63 -10.91 -18.00
CA ASN A 526 7.69 -11.89 -18.16
C ASN A 526 8.30 -12.19 -16.80
N ASN A 527 8.47 -13.48 -16.48
CA ASN A 527 9.02 -13.95 -15.20
C ASN A 527 8.29 -13.41 -13.97
N GLN A 528 6.97 -13.23 -14.03
CA GLN A 528 6.20 -12.78 -12.86
C GLN A 528 6.43 -13.73 -11.68
N LEU A 529 6.69 -13.17 -10.49
CA LEU A 529 6.73 -13.91 -9.24
C LEU A 529 5.29 -14.09 -8.73
N VAL A 530 4.78 -15.31 -8.80
CA VAL A 530 3.41 -15.63 -8.40
C VAL A 530 3.41 -16.47 -7.13
N LEU A 531 2.33 -16.38 -6.37
CA LEU A 531 2.14 -17.15 -5.14
C LEU A 531 2.07 -18.64 -5.45
N THR A 532 2.81 -19.46 -4.71
CA THR A 532 2.67 -20.93 -4.78
C THR A 532 1.47 -21.45 -4.01
N GLY A 533 0.84 -20.60 -3.20
CA GLY A 533 -0.20 -20.97 -2.23
C GLY A 533 0.37 -21.20 -0.83
N ARG A 534 1.66 -21.49 -0.70
CA ARG A 534 2.32 -21.81 0.58
C ARG A 534 2.85 -20.56 1.29
N LEU A 535 3.01 -20.68 2.60
CA LEU A 535 3.66 -19.68 3.44
C LEU A 535 4.98 -20.24 4.01
N THR A 536 5.89 -19.34 4.39
CA THR A 536 7.04 -19.67 5.24
C THR A 536 6.58 -19.90 6.69
N ASP A 537 7.45 -20.39 7.54
CA ASP A 537 7.20 -20.59 8.97
C ASP A 537 6.74 -19.34 9.72
N VAL A 538 6.97 -18.17 9.14
CA VAL A 538 6.62 -16.84 9.69
C VAL A 538 5.48 -16.18 8.91
N GLY A 539 4.70 -16.95 8.13
CA GLY A 539 3.52 -16.47 7.43
C GLY A 539 3.78 -15.69 6.14
N ASN A 540 5.04 -15.57 5.65
CA ASN A 540 5.32 -14.89 4.39
C ASN A 540 4.99 -15.79 3.19
N PRO A 541 4.33 -15.25 2.13
CA PRO A 541 4.00 -16.01 0.94
C PRO A 541 5.22 -16.45 0.15
N ILE A 542 5.31 -17.76 -0.15
CA ILE A 542 6.33 -18.32 -1.04
C ILE A 542 5.93 -18.07 -2.49
N LYS A 543 6.88 -17.61 -3.32
CA LYS A 543 6.67 -17.27 -4.72
C LYS A 543 7.61 -18.02 -5.65
N GLU A 544 7.19 -18.17 -6.89
CA GLU A 544 8.03 -18.66 -7.97
C GLU A 544 7.81 -17.86 -9.26
N ASN A 545 8.82 -17.85 -10.16
CA ASN A 545 8.70 -17.20 -11.46
C ASN A 545 7.87 -18.03 -12.43
N VAL A 546 6.79 -17.45 -12.98
CA VAL A 546 6.11 -17.98 -14.16
C VAL A 546 6.59 -17.28 -15.42
N LYS A 547 6.82 -18.03 -16.48
CA LYS A 547 7.43 -17.52 -17.72
C LYS A 547 6.59 -16.43 -18.38
N LYS A 548 5.26 -16.59 -18.42
CA LYS A 548 4.31 -15.68 -19.08
C LYS A 548 2.98 -15.63 -18.35
N SER A 549 2.52 -14.43 -18.09
CA SER A 549 1.19 -14.14 -17.54
C SER A 549 0.72 -12.78 -18.02
N PHE A 550 -0.55 -12.48 -17.88
CA PHE A 550 -1.09 -11.17 -18.19
C PHE A 550 -2.27 -10.78 -17.30
N ARG A 551 -2.48 -9.48 -17.17
CA ARG A 551 -3.67 -8.86 -16.59
C ARG A 551 -4.25 -7.89 -17.61
N THR A 552 -5.55 -7.94 -17.84
CA THR A 552 -6.23 -6.98 -18.72
C THR A 552 -7.60 -6.66 -18.15
N GLY A 553 -8.09 -5.47 -18.43
CA GLY A 553 -9.40 -5.09 -17.95
C GLY A 553 -9.84 -3.69 -18.35
N ILE A 554 -11.08 -3.38 -17.98
CA ILE A 554 -11.70 -2.08 -18.13
C ILE A 554 -12.04 -1.55 -16.74
N GLU A 555 -11.66 -0.32 -16.48
CA GLU A 555 -11.98 0.41 -15.26
C GLU A 555 -12.86 1.60 -15.61
N LEU A 556 -13.98 1.75 -14.90
CA LEU A 556 -14.88 2.88 -14.99
C LEU A 556 -14.92 3.57 -13.63
N ASN A 557 -14.85 4.89 -13.60
CA ASN A 557 -15.06 5.67 -12.39
C ASN A 557 -15.71 7.00 -12.70
N GLY A 558 -16.51 7.49 -11.78
CA GLY A 558 -17.18 8.77 -11.98
C GLY A 558 -18.03 9.20 -10.79
N SER A 559 -18.62 10.37 -10.95
CA SER A 559 -19.57 10.87 -9.98
C SER A 559 -20.69 11.69 -10.63
N PHE A 560 -21.82 11.78 -9.93
CA PHE A 560 -22.93 12.66 -10.26
C PHE A 560 -23.17 13.58 -9.07
N HIS A 561 -23.14 14.89 -9.30
CA HIS A 561 -23.35 15.92 -8.29
C HIS A 561 -24.65 16.68 -8.57
N PHE A 562 -25.61 16.57 -7.65
CA PHE A 562 -26.89 17.25 -7.71
C PHE A 562 -26.87 18.44 -6.75
N ALA A 563 -26.77 19.66 -7.30
CA ALA A 563 -26.74 20.87 -6.50
C ALA A 563 -28.14 21.45 -6.34
N ARG A 564 -28.46 22.02 -5.16
CA ARG A 564 -29.64 22.83 -4.96
C ARG A 564 -29.43 24.15 -5.70
N LYS A 565 -30.40 24.58 -6.54
CA LYS A 565 -30.39 25.91 -7.14
C LYS A 565 -30.41 26.95 -6.03
N GLY A 566 -29.38 27.80 -5.96
CA GLY A 566 -29.33 28.92 -5.03
C GLY A 566 -30.50 29.87 -5.27
N ASN A 567 -31.06 30.43 -4.22
CA ASN A 567 -32.06 31.46 -4.32
C ASN A 567 -31.39 32.74 -4.87
N LYS A 568 -32.02 33.44 -5.82
CA LYS A 568 -31.46 34.61 -6.54
C LYS A 568 -31.01 35.74 -5.58
N TYR A 569 -31.46 35.72 -4.33
CA TYR A 569 -31.19 36.72 -3.29
C TYR A 569 -30.19 36.32 -2.22
N GLU A 570 -29.71 35.07 -2.19
CA GLU A 570 -28.64 34.64 -1.30
C GLU A 570 -27.36 34.41 -2.11
N LYS A 571 -26.28 35.08 -1.74
CA LYS A 571 -24.89 34.78 -2.20
C LYS A 571 -24.41 33.43 -1.65
N ILE A 572 -25.23 32.37 -1.81
CA ILE A 572 -24.92 31.03 -1.33
C ILE A 572 -24.26 30.30 -2.49
N VAL A 573 -23.02 29.85 -2.25
CA VAL A 573 -22.33 28.90 -3.14
C VAL A 573 -23.21 27.68 -3.34
N PRO A 574 -23.47 27.24 -4.58
CA PRO A 574 -24.27 26.06 -4.85
C PRO A 574 -23.73 24.88 -4.05
N ARG A 575 -24.58 24.26 -3.26
CA ARG A 575 -24.20 23.13 -2.41
C ARG A 575 -24.72 21.85 -3.02
N ASP A 576 -23.86 20.83 -3.13
CA ASP A 576 -24.29 19.50 -3.48
C ASP A 576 -25.21 18.94 -2.39
N VAL A 577 -26.46 18.70 -2.73
CA VAL A 577 -27.46 18.10 -1.82
C VAL A 577 -27.36 16.59 -1.86
N PHE A 578 -27.04 16.05 -3.03
CA PHE A 578 -26.88 14.61 -3.25
C PHE A 578 -25.74 14.37 -4.22
N SER A 579 -24.97 13.33 -4.00
CA SER A 579 -23.94 12.85 -4.93
C SER A 579 -23.90 11.33 -4.96
N ILE A 580 -23.57 10.80 -6.14
CA ILE A 580 -23.33 9.39 -6.40
C ILE A 580 -21.90 9.28 -6.87
N ASN A 581 -21.07 8.50 -6.18
CA ASN A 581 -19.72 8.16 -6.60
C ASN A 581 -19.67 6.68 -6.94
N TYR A 582 -19.05 6.29 -8.04
CA TYR A 582 -18.98 4.89 -8.45
C TYR A 582 -17.62 4.54 -9.03
N SER A 583 -17.25 3.29 -8.85
CA SER A 583 -16.15 2.65 -9.55
C SER A 583 -16.53 1.22 -9.93
N PHE A 584 -16.09 0.79 -11.10
CA PHE A 584 -16.31 -0.55 -11.61
C PHE A 584 -15.08 -1.04 -12.35
N THR A 585 -14.68 -2.28 -12.10
CA THR A 585 -13.59 -2.94 -12.81
C THR A 585 -14.06 -4.31 -13.29
N TYR A 586 -13.78 -4.60 -14.56
CA TYR A 586 -13.92 -5.93 -15.12
C TYR A 586 -12.57 -6.37 -15.69
N SER A 587 -12.06 -7.52 -15.26
CA SER A 587 -10.71 -7.93 -15.60
C SER A 587 -10.56 -9.43 -15.86
N PHE A 588 -9.55 -9.77 -16.67
CA PHE A 588 -9.06 -11.12 -16.93
C PHE A 588 -7.58 -11.20 -16.56
N ASN A 589 -7.23 -12.15 -15.72
CA ASN A 589 -5.88 -12.26 -15.16
C ASN A 589 -5.44 -13.72 -15.29
N LYS A 590 -4.51 -14.02 -16.19
CA LYS A 590 -4.18 -15.40 -16.55
C LYS A 590 -2.68 -15.69 -16.53
N ILE A 591 -2.34 -16.90 -16.15
CA ILE A 591 -1.01 -17.51 -16.27
C ILE A 591 -1.07 -18.54 -17.38
N LYS A 592 -0.12 -18.48 -18.34
CA LYS A 592 -0.09 -19.44 -19.46
C LYS A 592 0.25 -20.85 -19.02
N SER A 593 1.17 -21.00 -18.07
CA SER A 593 1.55 -22.27 -17.48
C SER A 593 2.06 -22.06 -16.07
N PHE A 594 1.57 -22.86 -15.13
CA PHE A 594 1.94 -22.90 -13.74
C PHE A 594 2.23 -24.33 -13.31
N SER A 595 3.32 -24.56 -12.57
CA SER A 595 3.67 -25.86 -12.02
C SER A 595 3.34 -25.88 -10.51
N GLU A 596 2.43 -26.72 -10.11
CA GLU A 596 2.11 -26.98 -8.72
C GLU A 596 3.00 -28.11 -8.20
N TYR A 597 3.65 -27.90 -7.06
CA TYR A 597 4.48 -28.91 -6.38
C TYR A 597 3.73 -29.39 -5.14
N ILE A 598 3.31 -30.66 -5.13
CA ILE A 598 2.69 -31.31 -3.99
C ILE A 598 3.77 -32.16 -3.33
N TYR A 599 4.27 -31.70 -2.20
CA TYR A 599 5.32 -32.39 -1.45
C TYR A 599 4.76 -33.59 -0.70
N THR A 600 5.58 -34.63 -0.58
CA THR A 600 5.26 -35.85 0.19
C THR A 600 6.11 -35.83 1.46
N TYR A 601 5.51 -36.13 2.61
CA TYR A 601 6.15 -36.21 3.91
C TYR A 601 6.03 -37.63 4.44
N ASP A 602 7.08 -38.15 5.09
CA ASP A 602 7.05 -39.42 5.77
C ASP A 602 6.36 -39.32 7.16
N GLU A 603 6.36 -40.41 7.92
CA GLU A 603 5.79 -40.48 9.26
C GLU A 603 6.46 -39.57 10.30
N ASN A 604 7.70 -39.12 10.03
CA ASN A 604 8.44 -38.18 10.86
C ASN A 604 8.26 -36.73 10.41
N TYR A 605 7.35 -36.47 9.44
CA TYR A 605 7.17 -35.19 8.76
C TYR A 605 8.44 -34.69 8.03
N GLU A 606 9.31 -35.62 7.62
CA GLU A 606 10.45 -35.30 6.76
C GLU A 606 10.04 -35.38 5.29
N ARG A 607 10.51 -34.41 4.50
CA ARG A 607 10.14 -34.32 3.10
C ARG A 607 10.84 -35.38 2.24
N VAL A 608 10.07 -36.18 1.54
CA VAL A 608 10.56 -37.20 0.61
C VAL A 608 10.57 -36.63 -0.81
N ASP A 609 11.67 -36.00 -1.22
CA ASP A 609 11.77 -35.28 -2.49
C ASP A 609 11.49 -36.14 -3.72
N THR A 610 11.87 -37.43 -3.69
CA THR A 610 11.66 -38.38 -4.80
C THR A 610 10.17 -38.69 -5.06
N LEU A 611 9.30 -38.43 -4.08
CA LEU A 611 7.86 -38.63 -4.18
C LEU A 611 7.08 -37.33 -4.40
N THR A 612 7.78 -36.19 -4.63
CA THR A 612 7.12 -34.92 -4.93
C THR A 612 6.36 -35.02 -6.26
N GLN A 613 5.05 -34.76 -6.21
CA GLN A 613 4.20 -34.72 -7.40
C GLN A 613 4.25 -33.32 -8.02
N VAL A 614 4.49 -33.24 -9.35
CA VAL A 614 4.45 -31.99 -10.10
C VAL A 614 3.30 -32.02 -11.11
N ILE A 615 2.36 -31.07 -10.96
CA ILE A 615 1.21 -30.93 -11.85
C ILE A 615 1.33 -29.63 -12.63
N THR A 616 1.28 -29.70 -13.96
CA THR A 616 1.32 -28.53 -14.82
C THR A 616 -0.08 -28.09 -15.20
N HIS A 617 -0.45 -26.89 -14.77
CA HIS A 617 -1.71 -26.22 -15.09
C HIS A 617 -1.50 -25.25 -16.26
N LYS A 618 -2.50 -25.09 -17.14
CA LYS A 618 -2.45 -24.18 -18.32
C LYS A 618 -3.62 -23.21 -18.30
N ASN A 619 -3.35 -21.94 -18.66
CA ASN A 619 -4.35 -20.86 -18.77
C ASN A 619 -5.17 -20.63 -17.48
N THR A 620 -4.51 -20.75 -16.34
CA THR A 620 -5.14 -20.59 -15.02
C THR A 620 -5.27 -19.12 -14.62
N ASP A 621 -6.15 -18.85 -13.68
CA ASP A 621 -6.32 -17.53 -13.09
C ASP A 621 -5.16 -17.21 -12.14
N ILE A 622 -4.74 -15.95 -12.11
CA ILE A 622 -3.77 -15.48 -11.13
C ILE A 622 -4.46 -15.36 -9.76
N ALA A 623 -3.83 -15.89 -8.71
CA ALA A 623 -4.32 -15.80 -7.34
C ALA A 623 -4.69 -14.37 -6.95
N PHE A 624 -5.73 -14.21 -6.11
CA PHE A 624 -6.23 -12.94 -5.58
C PHE A 624 -6.51 -11.86 -6.64
N SER A 625 -6.98 -12.29 -7.80
CA SER A 625 -7.28 -11.42 -8.94
C SER A 625 -8.75 -11.57 -9.34
N PRO A 626 -9.68 -10.89 -8.63
CA PRO A 626 -11.11 -10.98 -8.92
C PRO A 626 -11.40 -10.39 -10.31
N SER A 627 -12.36 -11.00 -11.02
CA SER A 627 -12.79 -10.51 -12.32
C SER A 627 -13.68 -9.27 -12.24
N ILE A 628 -14.40 -9.09 -11.13
CA ILE A 628 -15.28 -7.93 -10.92
C ILE A 628 -14.98 -7.30 -9.56
N ILE A 629 -14.77 -5.98 -9.57
CA ILE A 629 -14.71 -5.13 -8.38
C ILE A 629 -15.63 -3.95 -8.63
N ALA A 630 -16.61 -3.73 -7.77
CA ALA A 630 -17.56 -2.63 -7.89
C ALA A 630 -17.69 -1.88 -6.57
N SER A 631 -17.82 -0.55 -6.66
CA SER A 631 -18.08 0.31 -5.52
C SER A 631 -19.10 1.38 -5.91
N LEU A 632 -20.05 1.64 -5.00
CA LEU A 632 -21.08 2.67 -5.15
C LEU A 632 -21.25 3.41 -3.83
N GLU A 633 -21.03 4.70 -3.82
CA GLU A 633 -21.28 5.57 -2.67
C GLU A 633 -22.39 6.57 -2.97
N LEU A 634 -23.45 6.57 -2.18
CA LEU A 634 -24.55 7.52 -2.21
C LEU A 634 -24.38 8.50 -1.05
N VAL A 635 -24.25 9.80 -1.33
CA VAL A 635 -24.06 10.81 -0.28
C VAL A 635 -25.16 11.84 -0.33
N ALA A 636 -25.96 11.92 0.75
CA ALA A 636 -26.99 12.92 0.95
C ALA A 636 -26.51 13.99 1.95
N ARG A 637 -26.82 15.26 1.66
CA ARG A 637 -26.52 16.42 2.52
C ARG A 637 -27.79 17.26 2.70
N PRO A 638 -28.81 16.72 3.42
CA PRO A 638 -30.15 17.33 3.47
C PRO A 638 -30.16 18.72 4.12
N VAL A 639 -29.34 18.91 5.16
CA VAL A 639 -29.21 20.19 5.86
C VAL A 639 -27.73 20.60 5.99
N LYS A 640 -27.47 21.87 6.30
CA LYS A 640 -26.09 22.37 6.50
C LYS A 640 -25.42 21.60 7.65
N GLY A 641 -24.20 21.14 7.41
CA GLY A 641 -23.42 20.39 8.38
C GLY A 641 -23.67 18.87 8.36
N LEU A 642 -24.84 18.37 7.95
CA LEU A 642 -25.16 16.94 7.93
C LEU A 642 -24.75 16.29 6.61
N SER A 643 -24.05 15.17 6.70
CA SER A 643 -23.71 14.31 5.58
C SER A 643 -24.04 12.86 5.95
N ILE A 644 -24.78 12.17 5.09
CA ILE A 644 -25.15 10.77 5.24
C ILE A 644 -24.62 10.06 3.99
N GLY A 645 -23.75 9.10 4.14
CA GLY A 645 -23.12 8.34 3.05
C GLY A 645 -23.43 6.84 3.18
N LEU A 646 -23.95 6.22 2.17
CA LEU A 646 -24.09 4.78 2.04
C LEU A 646 -23.07 4.28 1.02
N GLN A 647 -22.09 3.54 1.48
CA GLN A 647 -21.03 2.94 0.68
C GLN A 647 -21.32 1.46 0.48
N ASN A 648 -21.25 0.99 -0.76
CA ASN A 648 -21.43 -0.40 -1.14
C ASN A 648 -20.19 -0.90 -1.87
N LYS A 649 -19.72 -2.09 -1.55
CA LYS A 649 -18.60 -2.76 -2.19
C LYS A 649 -18.97 -4.18 -2.56
N ALA A 650 -18.61 -4.60 -3.77
CA ALA A 650 -18.76 -5.97 -4.23
C ALA A 650 -17.47 -6.45 -4.90
N VAL A 651 -17.06 -7.67 -4.58
CA VAL A 651 -15.86 -8.32 -5.13
C VAL A 651 -16.25 -9.74 -5.54
N SER A 652 -15.92 -10.13 -6.77
CA SER A 652 -16.16 -11.50 -7.25
C SER A 652 -15.21 -12.50 -6.59
N LYS A 653 -15.40 -13.80 -6.85
CA LYS A 653 -14.53 -14.85 -6.34
C LYS A 653 -13.06 -14.60 -6.68
N GLN A 654 -12.16 -15.10 -5.81
CA GLN A 654 -10.71 -15.04 -5.98
C GLN A 654 -10.13 -16.40 -5.64
N TYR A 655 -9.22 -16.92 -6.45
CA TYR A 655 -8.51 -18.13 -6.11
C TYR A 655 -7.39 -17.85 -5.10
N LEU A 656 -7.12 -18.79 -4.20
CA LEU A 656 -6.07 -18.70 -3.19
C LEU A 656 -4.68 -18.99 -3.77
N ASP A 657 -4.63 -19.79 -4.84
CA ASP A 657 -3.44 -20.14 -5.59
C ASP A 657 -3.65 -19.99 -7.10
N ASN A 658 -2.69 -20.42 -7.91
CA ASN A 658 -2.72 -20.27 -9.37
C ASN A 658 -3.19 -21.53 -10.10
N THR A 659 -3.84 -22.47 -9.44
CA THR A 659 -4.34 -23.72 -10.05
C THR A 659 -5.70 -23.59 -10.70
N SER A 660 -6.46 -22.53 -10.38
CA SER A 660 -7.89 -22.34 -10.70
C SER A 660 -8.79 -23.43 -10.08
N ASN A 661 -8.38 -24.04 -8.97
CA ASN A 661 -9.17 -25.03 -8.29
C ASN A 661 -10.35 -24.38 -7.55
N GLU A 662 -11.58 -24.84 -7.85
CA GLU A 662 -12.81 -24.28 -7.26
C GLU A 662 -12.95 -24.55 -5.75
N HIS A 663 -12.18 -25.46 -5.17
CA HIS A 663 -12.12 -25.69 -3.73
C HIS A 663 -11.13 -24.77 -3.01
N ARG A 664 -10.24 -24.07 -3.74
CA ARG A 664 -9.18 -23.21 -3.20
C ARG A 664 -9.47 -21.75 -3.54
N LYS A 665 -10.57 -21.20 -2.97
CA LYS A 665 -11.00 -19.84 -3.33
C LYS A 665 -11.65 -19.09 -2.16
N LEU A 666 -11.61 -17.78 -2.24
CA LEU A 666 -12.51 -16.88 -1.53
C LEU A 666 -13.83 -16.81 -2.29
N LYS A 667 -14.94 -16.87 -1.57
CA LYS A 667 -16.28 -16.68 -2.13
C LYS A 667 -16.47 -15.23 -2.57
N PRO A 668 -17.35 -14.93 -3.54
CA PRO A 668 -17.77 -13.56 -3.80
C PRO A 668 -18.35 -12.95 -2.53
N PHE A 669 -18.07 -11.67 -2.32
CA PHE A 669 -18.63 -10.97 -1.18
C PHE A 669 -19.09 -9.56 -1.53
N TYR A 670 -20.01 -9.06 -0.72
CA TYR A 670 -20.40 -7.65 -0.72
C TYR A 670 -20.60 -7.19 0.71
N TYR A 671 -20.45 -5.89 0.92
CA TYR A 671 -20.82 -5.24 2.18
C TYR A 671 -21.25 -3.81 1.93
N SER A 672 -22.00 -3.28 2.88
CA SER A 672 -22.46 -1.89 2.86
C SER A 672 -22.13 -1.22 4.19
N ASN A 673 -21.56 -0.01 4.10
CA ASN A 673 -21.23 0.82 5.24
C ASN A 673 -22.07 2.10 5.22
N LEU A 674 -22.59 2.49 6.38
CA LEU A 674 -23.34 3.74 6.56
C LEU A 674 -22.50 4.72 7.38
N ASN A 675 -22.18 5.86 6.79
CA ASN A 675 -21.44 6.94 7.43
C ASN A 675 -22.37 8.14 7.67
N VAL A 676 -22.40 8.64 8.90
CA VAL A 676 -23.13 9.86 9.27
C VAL A 676 -22.16 10.83 9.90
N ALA A 677 -22.09 12.06 9.39
CA ALA A 677 -21.27 13.11 9.95
C ALA A 677 -22.08 14.39 10.12
N TYR A 678 -21.98 15.02 11.28
CA TYR A 678 -22.63 16.30 11.55
C TYR A 678 -21.63 17.33 12.08
N THR A 679 -21.43 18.40 11.32
CA THR A 679 -20.50 19.49 11.66
C THR A 679 -21.27 20.71 12.15
N LEU A 680 -20.99 21.10 13.37
CA LEU A 680 -21.54 22.27 14.06
C LEU A 680 -20.48 23.39 14.09
N PRO A 681 -20.77 24.59 13.55
CA PRO A 681 -19.89 25.74 13.70
C PRO A 681 -19.92 26.24 15.16
N LEU A 682 -18.76 26.56 15.70
CA LEU A 682 -18.64 27.17 17.05
C LEU A 682 -18.24 28.65 16.91
N ASN A 683 -19.13 29.56 17.37
CA ASN A 683 -18.91 31.00 17.21
C ASN A 683 -18.05 31.63 18.32
N LYS A 684 -17.89 30.97 19.48
CA LYS A 684 -17.28 31.59 20.68
C LYS A 684 -16.04 30.84 21.22
N TYR A 685 -15.96 29.51 21.06
CA TYR A 685 -14.94 28.69 21.70
C TYR A 685 -14.16 27.78 20.75
N GLY A 686 -14.27 27.99 19.44
CA GLY A 686 -13.62 27.18 18.45
C GLY A 686 -14.19 27.40 17.06
N LYS A 687 -13.63 26.71 16.03
CA LYS A 687 -14.10 26.81 14.64
C LYS A 687 -15.26 25.86 14.37
N GLU A 688 -15.16 24.61 14.82
CA GLU A 688 -16.18 23.60 14.57
C GLU A 688 -16.07 22.36 15.47
N ILE A 689 -17.20 21.70 15.70
CA ILE A 689 -17.27 20.33 16.24
C ILE A 689 -17.88 19.45 15.16
N THR A 690 -17.25 18.30 14.89
CA THR A 690 -17.79 17.29 13.99
C THR A 690 -18.05 15.99 14.74
N LEU A 691 -19.30 15.54 14.75
CA LEU A 691 -19.71 14.23 15.23
C LEU A 691 -19.72 13.27 14.05
N LYS A 692 -19.20 12.06 14.22
CA LYS A 692 -19.13 11.02 13.19
C LYS A 692 -19.60 9.69 13.73
N VAL A 693 -20.33 8.96 12.92
CA VAL A 693 -20.69 7.56 13.17
C VAL A 693 -20.50 6.77 11.88
N LEU A 694 -19.82 5.67 11.98
CA LEU A 694 -19.63 4.71 10.89
C LEU A 694 -20.19 3.36 11.34
N PHE A 695 -21.20 2.88 10.65
CA PHE A 695 -21.69 1.52 10.78
C PHE A 695 -21.10 0.71 9.61
N ASN A 696 -20.25 -0.24 9.93
CA ASN A 696 -19.66 -1.15 8.97
C ASN A 696 -20.55 -2.37 8.78
N ASN A 697 -20.61 -2.85 7.55
CA ASN A 697 -21.30 -4.10 7.19
C ASN A 697 -22.72 -4.17 7.75
N ILE A 698 -23.54 -3.17 7.43
CA ILE A 698 -24.89 -2.99 8.01
C ILE A 698 -25.85 -4.17 7.77
N PHE A 699 -25.57 -5.00 6.78
CA PHE A 699 -26.36 -6.22 6.48
C PHE A 699 -25.76 -7.47 7.13
N ASN A 700 -24.72 -7.33 7.95
CA ASN A 700 -24.08 -8.42 8.69
C ASN A 700 -23.65 -9.62 7.80
N HIS A 701 -23.15 -9.32 6.58
CA HIS A 701 -22.66 -10.35 5.67
C HIS A 701 -21.29 -10.86 6.12
N LEU A 702 -21.18 -12.15 6.43
CA LEU A 702 -19.91 -12.76 6.84
C LEU A 702 -19.10 -13.15 5.59
N TYR A 703 -17.86 -12.71 5.52
CA TYR A 703 -16.97 -12.96 4.38
C TYR A 703 -15.50 -13.05 4.80
N GLU A 704 -14.69 -13.55 3.89
CA GLU A 704 -13.24 -13.66 4.02
C GLU A 704 -12.57 -12.76 2.96
N SER A 705 -11.63 -11.90 3.39
CA SER A 705 -10.95 -10.97 2.47
C SER A 705 -9.61 -11.49 1.95
N ASN A 706 -9.05 -12.50 2.60
CA ASN A 706 -7.76 -13.11 2.30
C ASN A 706 -7.76 -14.58 2.72
N GLY A 707 -6.72 -15.33 2.32
CA GLY A 707 -6.52 -16.71 2.70
C GLY A 707 -5.21 -17.25 2.13
N TYR A 708 -4.93 -18.50 2.38
CA TYR A 708 -3.88 -19.28 1.73
C TYR A 708 -4.27 -20.75 1.66
N THR A 709 -3.58 -21.51 0.81
CA THR A 709 -3.86 -22.92 0.59
C THR A 709 -2.57 -23.66 0.26
N PHE A 710 -2.50 -24.92 0.67
CA PHE A 710 -1.45 -25.84 0.23
C PHE A 710 -1.98 -27.25 0.20
N SER A 711 -1.29 -28.14 -0.53
CA SER A 711 -1.59 -29.56 -0.57
C SER A 711 -0.36 -30.37 -0.25
N GLU A 712 -0.55 -31.46 0.45
CA GLU A 712 0.50 -32.37 0.90
C GLU A 712 0.06 -33.81 0.70
N ARG A 713 1.03 -34.71 0.55
CA ARG A 713 0.85 -36.17 0.55
C ARG A 713 1.65 -36.76 1.69
N TYR A 714 1.24 -37.90 2.14
CA TYR A 714 1.94 -38.62 3.19
C TYR A 714 2.44 -39.96 2.63
N ALA A 715 3.69 -40.31 2.90
CA ALA A 715 4.26 -41.60 2.59
C ALA A 715 4.22 -42.51 3.81
N PHE A 716 3.89 -43.77 3.62
CA PHE A 716 3.88 -44.80 4.66
C PHE A 716 4.45 -46.10 4.11
N ASP A 717 5.07 -46.90 4.96
CA ASP A 717 5.56 -48.22 4.63
C ASP A 717 4.44 -49.26 4.92
N ASP A 718 3.97 -49.91 3.87
CA ASP A 718 2.99 -51.01 3.98
C ASP A 718 3.65 -52.38 4.12
N GLY A 719 4.97 -52.42 4.29
CA GLY A 719 5.73 -53.69 4.37
C GLY A 719 6.09 -54.28 3.02
N SER A 720 5.74 -53.65 1.88
CA SER A 720 6.08 -54.11 0.54
C SER A 720 7.51 -53.80 0.10
N GLY A 721 8.24 -53.03 0.91
CA GLY A 721 9.57 -52.51 0.58
C GLY A 721 9.57 -51.32 -0.35
N THR A 722 8.37 -50.75 -0.65
CA THR A 722 8.19 -49.54 -1.43
C THR A 722 7.25 -48.60 -0.68
N LEU A 723 7.66 -47.37 -0.45
CA LEU A 723 6.82 -46.38 0.20
C LEU A 723 5.54 -46.12 -0.63
N GLN A 724 4.41 -46.33 -0.03
CA GLN A 724 3.09 -46.00 -0.57
C GLN A 724 2.79 -44.52 -0.25
N THR A 725 1.89 -43.89 -1.01
CA THR A 725 1.51 -42.48 -0.78
C THR A 725 -0.01 -42.34 -0.69
N ASP A 726 -0.46 -41.53 0.26
CA ASP A 726 -1.86 -41.14 0.43
C ASP A 726 -2.03 -39.62 0.22
N GLY A 727 -3.22 -39.19 -0.19
CA GLY A 727 -3.53 -37.80 -0.56
C GLY A 727 -3.61 -37.58 -2.07
N PRO A 728 -3.57 -36.31 -2.57
CA PRO A 728 -3.22 -35.12 -1.81
C PRO A 728 -4.33 -34.62 -0.90
N TYR A 729 -3.97 -34.23 0.30
CA TYR A 729 -4.83 -33.50 1.23
C TYR A 729 -4.63 -32.00 1.01
N THR A 730 -5.74 -31.26 0.93
CA THR A 730 -5.72 -29.80 0.72
C THR A 730 -6.17 -29.08 1.97
N TYR A 731 -5.41 -28.09 2.39
CA TYR A 731 -5.66 -27.27 3.56
C TYR A 731 -5.92 -25.85 3.14
N ASN A 732 -7.10 -25.30 3.49
CA ASN A 732 -7.50 -23.93 3.22
C ASN A 732 -7.60 -23.15 4.52
N TYR A 733 -6.97 -22.00 4.57
CA TYR A 733 -7.02 -21.06 5.69
C TYR A 733 -7.53 -19.72 5.22
N TYR A 734 -8.33 -19.06 6.05
CA TYR A 734 -9.04 -17.85 5.68
C TYR A 734 -8.89 -16.75 6.74
N TYR A 735 -9.01 -15.49 6.32
CA TYR A 735 -9.01 -14.33 7.20
C TYR A 735 -10.42 -13.74 7.26
N PRO A 736 -11.21 -14.13 8.26
CA PRO A 736 -12.60 -13.72 8.38
C PRO A 736 -12.71 -12.24 8.74
N GLN A 737 -13.65 -11.57 8.11
CA GLN A 737 -13.97 -10.21 8.41
C GLN A 737 -15.17 -10.10 9.33
N ALA A 738 -15.19 -9.04 10.15
CA ALA A 738 -16.27 -8.79 11.09
C ALA A 738 -17.62 -8.59 10.37
N GLY A 739 -18.66 -9.13 10.98
CA GLY A 739 -20.04 -8.79 10.64
C GLY A 739 -20.36 -7.33 10.97
N PHE A 740 -21.61 -7.03 11.34
CA PHE A 740 -21.99 -5.68 11.75
C PHE A 740 -21.13 -5.18 12.91
N ASN A 741 -20.56 -3.99 12.74
CA ASN A 741 -19.77 -3.31 13.77
C ASN A 741 -19.84 -1.80 13.55
N PHE A 742 -19.40 -1.00 14.53
CA PHE A 742 -19.47 0.46 14.44
C PHE A 742 -18.24 1.15 15.03
N LEU A 743 -18.00 2.36 14.56
CA LEU A 743 -17.09 3.35 15.13
C LEU A 743 -17.83 4.68 15.26
N THR A 744 -17.63 5.40 16.35
CA THR A 744 -18.17 6.74 16.54
C THR A 744 -17.10 7.67 17.10
N GLY A 745 -17.18 8.94 16.78
CA GLY A 745 -16.15 9.88 17.24
C GLY A 745 -16.56 11.34 17.19
N VAL A 746 -15.80 12.14 17.91
CA VAL A 746 -15.91 13.59 17.98
C VAL A 746 -14.58 14.19 17.55
N ASN A 747 -14.64 15.19 16.69
CA ASN A 747 -13.51 16.03 16.31
C ASN A 747 -13.84 17.48 16.69
N VAL A 748 -12.93 18.13 17.38
CA VAL A 748 -13.03 19.55 17.78
C VAL A 748 -11.86 20.30 17.17
N ARG A 749 -12.15 21.43 16.50
CA ARG A 749 -11.15 22.30 15.90
C ARG A 749 -11.29 23.72 16.43
N PHE A 750 -10.16 24.31 16.84
CA PHE A 750 -10.05 25.66 17.43
C PHE A 750 -9.42 26.65 16.48
#